data_f424176847771fcba34a3ab1af50ea87
#
_entry.id   f424176847771fcba34a3ab1af50ea87
#
_cell.length_a   1.000
_cell.length_b   1.000
_cell.length_c   1.000
_cell.angle_alpha   90.00
_cell.angle_beta   90.00
_cell.angle_gamma   90.00
#
_symmetry.space_group_name_H-M   'P 1'
#
loop_
_entity.id
_entity.type
_entity.pdbx_description
1 polymer ?
#
loop_
_entity_poly.entity_id
_entity_poly.type
_entity_poly.pdbx_seq_one_letter_code
_entity_poly.pdbx_strand_id
1 'polypeptide(L)'
;MREMGQSEFTEKLELAKGLEESILRFSDERNQENLNKIFASIEDLIARGGGLLLAADPAGEKDGQQQINLKFLKTEEGKSYAAAFTNVEEQKAGNEGQQSSAILLPMAELLQIAANHPHSDGVVLNPFGNSFILLKEAILALQNKMRTQNVEERLKSSAGIFQAVAAYYEEQKKLPEGEAMPEEKKRAGIERVLQGFLQAMENNAQLLVAIVSTEKKEGEVEQGQVLLNHLKTQDGRDAIAVFTSGEEIEKNPAETAAIAMPVQDVLKAAIHISESGKMDGLIINPWSQSFFLSLDMVKWLLDAKMRGEERARENEEKRAMTRSLSESMLYSAMIGGSLGLAKEKNALGEAPYTESAFAYRPAIGSVLLAEFHSLNTERKLSFPDMLEKFYEWKSKGVYALEGQEQDSVETMDASIMRYATGKGPKDCGIDAEDDSLLPRMLPFAMMLCRRLHQFSDMDRAMLHDAVRLSHNNPKAMLMGELYATMLRNLVLHLGGESLEEQLQAAANYVALFYEEEEAENEEEKRLNEEAKEQHREDVKDYDALVASFDILKPFLDLKNLEGKKTEELSGKESCEATLLLATWVLLNSKSYQEAVESALSVKGSKNLPVVVSTLAAAYYGFFPNPKGWGKAFAGTKEDREIAIEWQMRWLD
;
A
#
# COMPACT_ATOMS: atom_id res chain seq x y z
N MET A 1 19.08 -5.33 -16.57
CA MET A 1 19.23 -5.54 -15.10
C MET A 1 19.01 -4.20 -14.43
N ARG A 2 18.12 -4.09 -13.44
CA ARG A 2 18.05 -2.90 -12.60
C ARG A 2 19.36 -2.81 -11.82
N GLU A 3 19.93 -1.61 -11.69
CA GLU A 3 21.06 -1.38 -10.79
C GLU A 3 20.59 -1.69 -9.37
N MET A 4 21.13 -2.77 -8.82
CA MET A 4 20.83 -3.18 -7.44
C MET A 4 21.56 -2.24 -6.48
N GLY A 5 20.86 -1.69 -5.49
CA GLY A 5 21.46 -0.82 -4.50
C GLY A 5 22.51 -1.57 -3.66
N GLN A 6 23.52 -0.88 -3.17
CA GLN A 6 24.62 -1.47 -2.38
C GLN A 6 24.12 -2.20 -1.12
N SER A 7 23.00 -1.74 -0.52
CA SER A 7 22.36 -2.37 0.63
C SER A 7 21.72 -3.72 0.25
N GLU A 8 20.99 -3.80 -0.86
CA GLU A 8 20.33 -5.02 -1.36
C GLU A 8 21.37 -6.08 -1.79
N PHE A 9 22.47 -5.64 -2.38
CA PHE A 9 23.59 -6.51 -2.72
C PHE A 9 24.16 -7.20 -1.47
N THR A 10 24.44 -6.41 -0.42
CA THR A 10 25.00 -6.92 0.83
C THR A 10 24.04 -7.88 1.52
N GLU A 11 22.77 -7.52 1.60
CA GLU A 11 21.73 -8.34 2.25
C GLU A 11 21.58 -9.71 1.57
N LYS A 12 21.46 -9.75 0.24
CA LYS A 12 21.31 -11.02 -0.50
C LYS A 12 22.53 -11.92 -0.39
N LEU A 13 23.72 -11.35 -0.33
CA LEU A 13 24.96 -12.11 -0.17
C LEU A 13 25.15 -12.63 1.27
N GLU A 14 24.72 -11.85 2.29
CA GLU A 14 24.76 -12.29 3.68
C GLU A 14 23.92 -13.53 3.97
N LEU A 15 22.83 -13.74 3.21
CA LEU A 15 22.01 -14.97 3.30
C LEU A 15 22.80 -16.22 2.94
N ALA A 16 23.89 -16.12 2.18
CA ALA A 16 24.73 -17.26 1.79
C ALA A 16 25.65 -17.79 2.91
N LYS A 17 25.76 -17.11 4.06
CA LYS A 17 26.61 -17.55 5.18
C LYS A 17 26.26 -18.98 5.68
N GLY A 18 24.96 -19.31 5.75
CA GLY A 18 24.54 -20.65 6.17
C GLY A 18 24.98 -21.75 5.20
N LEU A 19 25.02 -21.45 3.90
CA LEU A 19 25.55 -22.36 2.90
C LEU A 19 27.08 -22.52 3.02
N GLU A 20 27.79 -21.44 3.24
CA GLU A 20 29.24 -21.43 3.45
C GLU A 20 29.63 -22.30 4.67
N GLU A 21 28.97 -22.13 5.81
CA GLU A 21 29.19 -22.94 7.00
C GLU A 21 28.90 -24.43 6.75
N SER A 22 27.88 -24.74 5.96
CA SER A 22 27.54 -26.13 5.62
C SER A 22 28.58 -26.76 4.70
N ILE A 23 29.14 -26.01 3.75
CA ILE A 23 30.25 -26.44 2.89
C ILE A 23 31.51 -26.68 3.71
N LEU A 24 31.84 -25.77 4.64
CA LEU A 24 33.00 -25.91 5.55
C LEU A 24 32.88 -27.20 6.37
N ARG A 25 31.75 -27.44 7.04
CA ARG A 25 31.50 -28.67 7.82
C ARG A 25 31.62 -29.93 6.99
N PHE A 26 31.13 -29.93 5.75
CA PHE A 26 31.26 -31.06 4.85
C PHE A 26 32.71 -31.26 4.41
N SER A 27 33.49 -30.18 4.27
CA SER A 27 34.92 -30.31 3.95
C SER A 27 35.69 -30.97 5.10
N ASP A 28 35.34 -30.62 6.36
CA ASP A 28 35.96 -31.20 7.56
C ASP A 28 35.55 -32.66 7.78
N GLU A 29 34.28 -32.99 7.56
CA GLU A 29 33.72 -34.31 7.75
C GLU A 29 32.73 -34.67 6.63
N ARG A 30 33.19 -35.47 5.67
CA ARG A 30 32.43 -35.91 4.50
C ARG A 30 31.50 -37.08 4.85
N ASN A 31 30.31 -36.76 5.34
CA ASN A 31 29.26 -37.73 5.64
C ASN A 31 27.92 -37.30 5.03
N GLN A 32 26.96 -38.23 5.03
CA GLN A 32 25.62 -38.00 4.45
C GLN A 32 24.84 -36.91 5.19
N GLU A 33 25.02 -36.78 6.50
CA GLU A 33 24.34 -35.76 7.30
C GLU A 33 24.80 -34.34 6.87
N ASN A 34 26.11 -34.12 6.76
CA ASN A 34 26.65 -32.84 6.34
C ASN A 34 26.34 -32.52 4.87
N LEU A 35 26.28 -33.54 4.01
CA LEU A 35 25.80 -33.42 2.63
C LEU A 35 24.34 -32.92 2.59
N ASN A 36 23.47 -33.53 3.40
CA ASN A 36 22.07 -33.12 3.49
C ASN A 36 21.92 -31.69 3.99
N LYS A 37 22.79 -31.24 4.89
CA LYS A 37 22.81 -29.82 5.37
C LYS A 37 23.15 -28.84 4.25
N ILE A 38 24.05 -29.18 3.32
CA ILE A 38 24.31 -28.35 2.14
C ILE A 38 23.06 -28.17 1.30
N PHE A 39 22.34 -29.28 1.00
CA PHE A 39 21.11 -29.20 0.22
C PHE A 39 20.03 -28.41 0.94
N ALA A 40 19.86 -28.57 2.24
CA ALA A 40 18.93 -27.78 3.05
C ALA A 40 19.29 -26.29 3.05
N SER A 41 20.60 -25.95 3.13
CA SER A 41 21.05 -24.55 3.05
C SER A 41 20.83 -23.94 1.66
N ILE A 42 20.93 -24.73 0.59
CA ILE A 42 20.59 -24.27 -0.77
C ILE A 42 19.07 -23.99 -0.86
N GLU A 43 18.23 -24.90 -0.33
CA GLU A 43 16.79 -24.72 -0.30
C GLU A 43 16.37 -23.46 0.50
N ASP A 44 16.99 -23.22 1.67
CA ASP A 44 16.77 -22.03 2.49
C ASP A 44 17.21 -20.75 1.77
N LEU A 45 18.38 -20.77 1.14
CA LEU A 45 18.92 -19.64 0.37
C LEU A 45 17.95 -19.25 -0.78
N ILE A 46 17.39 -20.24 -1.47
CA ILE A 46 16.39 -20.00 -2.54
C ILE A 46 15.10 -19.44 -1.95
N ALA A 47 14.58 -20.03 -0.88
CA ALA A 47 13.34 -19.60 -0.23
C ALA A 47 13.40 -18.15 0.27
N ARG A 48 14.57 -17.71 0.73
CA ARG A 48 14.82 -16.34 1.22
C ARG A 48 15.26 -15.35 0.14
N GLY A 49 15.33 -15.77 -1.13
CA GLY A 49 15.74 -14.93 -2.25
C GLY A 49 17.22 -14.51 -2.22
N GLY A 50 18.06 -15.28 -1.51
CA GLY A 50 19.49 -15.02 -1.44
C GLY A 50 20.23 -15.37 -2.72
N GLY A 51 21.45 -14.85 -2.88
CA GLY A 51 22.25 -14.99 -4.10
C GLY A 51 23.72 -15.33 -3.83
N LEU A 52 24.40 -15.70 -4.92
CA LEU A 52 25.84 -15.99 -4.95
C LEU A 52 26.54 -15.11 -5.98
N LEU A 53 27.81 -14.87 -5.76
CA LEU A 53 28.68 -14.21 -6.74
C LEU A 53 29.07 -15.21 -7.84
N LEU A 54 28.73 -14.92 -9.08
CA LEU A 54 29.08 -15.75 -10.22
C LEU A 54 30.21 -15.07 -11.03
N ALA A 55 31.28 -15.80 -11.31
CA ALA A 55 32.35 -15.28 -12.14
C ALA A 55 31.85 -15.05 -13.58
N ALA A 56 32.00 -13.80 -14.04
CA ALA A 56 31.50 -13.38 -15.35
C ALA A 56 32.35 -12.24 -15.91
N ASP A 57 32.48 -12.18 -17.24
CA ASP A 57 33.08 -11.06 -17.94
C ASP A 57 31.98 -10.26 -18.70
N PRO A 58 32.05 -8.93 -18.73
CA PRO A 58 31.16 -8.15 -19.57
C PRO A 58 31.41 -8.45 -21.06
N ALA A 59 30.33 -8.81 -21.77
CA ALA A 59 30.40 -9.22 -23.18
C ALA A 59 29.97 -8.13 -24.18
N GLY A 60 29.74 -6.90 -23.70
CA GLY A 60 29.24 -5.78 -24.49
C GLY A 60 27.73 -5.63 -24.46
N GLU A 61 27.20 -4.66 -25.18
CA GLU A 61 25.77 -4.34 -25.23
C GLU A 61 25.19 -4.78 -26.59
N LYS A 62 24.08 -5.50 -26.60
CA LYS A 62 23.34 -5.86 -27.78
C LYS A 62 21.84 -5.61 -27.53
N ASP A 63 21.21 -4.85 -28.43
CA ASP A 63 19.78 -4.50 -28.36
C ASP A 63 19.36 -3.79 -27.04
N GLY A 64 20.27 -2.94 -26.49
CA GLY A 64 20.02 -2.22 -25.22
C GLY A 64 20.14 -3.10 -23.95
N GLN A 65 20.63 -4.33 -24.06
CA GLN A 65 20.88 -5.24 -22.95
C GLN A 65 22.37 -5.57 -22.84
N GLN A 66 22.92 -5.42 -21.62
CA GLN A 66 24.28 -5.87 -21.34
C GLN A 66 24.36 -7.39 -21.42
N GLN A 67 25.21 -7.88 -22.28
CA GLN A 67 25.52 -9.30 -22.38
C GLN A 67 26.64 -9.67 -21.40
N ILE A 68 26.53 -10.84 -20.81
CA ILE A 68 27.46 -11.35 -19.80
C ILE A 68 27.93 -12.72 -20.25
N ASN A 69 29.26 -12.92 -20.30
CA ASN A 69 29.87 -14.20 -20.53
C ASN A 69 30.19 -14.86 -19.19
N LEU A 70 29.55 -15.98 -18.89
CA LEU A 70 29.82 -16.77 -17.69
C LEU A 70 31.16 -17.48 -17.82
N LYS A 71 31.92 -17.49 -16.73
CA LYS A 71 33.18 -18.24 -16.64
C LYS A 71 32.93 -19.66 -16.15
N PHE A 72 33.41 -20.62 -16.92
CA PHE A 72 33.38 -22.03 -16.57
C PHE A 72 34.80 -22.52 -16.26
N LEU A 73 34.92 -23.22 -15.13
CA LEU A 73 36.14 -23.96 -14.78
C LEU A 73 36.06 -25.36 -15.40
N LYS A 74 37.14 -25.75 -16.09
CA LYS A 74 37.25 -27.08 -16.69
C LYS A 74 38.15 -27.97 -15.82
N THR A 75 37.71 -29.20 -15.57
CA THR A 75 38.54 -30.21 -14.94
C THR A 75 39.43 -30.87 -15.98
N GLU A 76 40.46 -31.60 -15.50
CA GLU A 76 41.36 -32.41 -16.36
C GLU A 76 40.58 -33.47 -17.15
N GLU A 77 39.43 -33.94 -16.63
CA GLU A 77 38.51 -34.86 -17.29
C GLU A 77 37.61 -34.20 -18.33
N GLY A 78 37.71 -32.88 -18.54
CA GLY A 78 36.97 -32.13 -19.56
C GLY A 78 35.58 -31.69 -19.09
N LYS A 79 35.18 -31.91 -17.85
CA LYS A 79 33.92 -31.41 -17.29
C LYS A 79 33.98 -29.91 -17.05
N SER A 80 32.86 -29.22 -17.21
CA SER A 80 32.75 -27.75 -17.18
C SER A 80 31.74 -27.30 -16.13
N TYR A 81 32.18 -26.52 -15.14
CA TYR A 81 31.37 -26.06 -14.02
C TYR A 81 31.31 -24.53 -13.96
N ALA A 82 30.13 -23.94 -13.76
CA ALA A 82 30.01 -22.53 -13.48
C ALA A 82 30.62 -22.22 -12.09
N ALA A 83 31.52 -21.23 -11.99
CA ALA A 83 32.18 -20.86 -10.74
C ALA A 83 31.34 -19.85 -9.97
N ALA A 84 30.90 -20.22 -8.76
CA ALA A 84 30.13 -19.37 -7.87
C ALA A 84 30.78 -19.27 -6.46
N PHE A 85 30.58 -18.13 -5.79
CA PHE A 85 31.22 -17.82 -4.52
C PHE A 85 30.18 -17.36 -3.50
N THR A 86 30.30 -17.81 -2.26
CA THR A 86 29.40 -17.47 -1.15
C THR A 86 29.66 -16.08 -0.58
N ASN A 87 30.87 -15.55 -0.79
CA ASN A 87 31.27 -14.21 -0.33
C ASN A 87 32.36 -13.62 -1.22
N VAL A 88 32.74 -12.34 -0.94
CA VAL A 88 33.75 -11.59 -1.70
C VAL A 88 35.16 -12.11 -1.43
N GLU A 89 35.45 -12.66 -0.26
CA GLU A 89 36.76 -13.18 0.14
C GLU A 89 37.10 -14.45 -0.66
N GLU A 90 36.14 -15.37 -0.75
CA GLU A 90 36.24 -16.57 -1.60
C GLU A 90 36.44 -16.21 -3.09
N GLN A 91 35.75 -15.18 -3.57
CA GLN A 91 35.90 -14.71 -4.95
C GLN A 91 37.31 -14.12 -5.19
N LYS A 92 37.89 -13.43 -4.21
CA LYS A 92 39.23 -12.83 -4.31
C LYS A 92 40.32 -13.88 -4.15
N ALA A 93 40.14 -14.93 -3.39
CA ALA A 93 41.14 -15.98 -3.15
C ALA A 93 41.65 -16.65 -4.43
N GLY A 94 40.82 -16.70 -5.49
CA GLY A 94 41.20 -17.25 -6.79
C GLY A 94 41.86 -16.29 -7.75
N ASN A 95 42.06 -15.03 -7.36
CA ASN A 95 42.47 -13.96 -8.26
C ASN A 95 43.89 -13.43 -8.00
N GLU A 96 44.83 -14.27 -7.62
CA GLU A 96 46.24 -13.83 -7.61
C GLU A 96 46.69 -13.41 -9.01
N GLY A 97 46.40 -12.13 -9.35
CA GLY A 97 46.91 -11.45 -10.54
C GLY A 97 45.94 -11.17 -11.70
N GLN A 98 44.67 -11.58 -11.66
CA GLN A 98 43.66 -11.21 -12.68
C GLN A 98 42.38 -10.69 -12.03
N GLN A 99 41.99 -9.44 -12.36
CA GLN A 99 40.67 -8.90 -12.00
C GLN A 99 39.58 -9.67 -12.75
N SER A 100 38.97 -10.66 -12.12
CA SER A 100 37.73 -11.24 -12.64
C SER A 100 36.53 -10.47 -12.08
N SER A 101 35.67 -10.01 -12.97
CA SER A 101 34.39 -9.46 -12.58
C SER A 101 33.47 -10.56 -12.05
N ALA A 102 32.63 -10.23 -11.09
CA ALA A 102 31.59 -11.13 -10.62
C ALA A 102 30.26 -10.39 -10.57
N ILE A 103 29.19 -11.12 -10.82
CA ILE A 103 27.82 -10.60 -10.70
C ILE A 103 27.11 -11.36 -9.58
N LEU A 104 26.28 -10.69 -8.83
CA LEU A 104 25.38 -11.34 -7.87
C LEU A 104 24.15 -11.84 -8.62
N LEU A 105 23.90 -13.16 -8.54
CA LEU A 105 22.71 -13.78 -9.06
C LEU A 105 21.93 -14.48 -7.93
N PRO A 106 20.60 -14.37 -7.90
CA PRO A 106 19.76 -15.20 -7.06
C PRO A 106 20.08 -16.70 -7.27
N MET A 107 20.12 -17.47 -6.18
CA MET A 107 20.48 -18.90 -6.24
C MET A 107 19.58 -19.67 -7.20
N ALA A 108 18.28 -19.37 -7.25
CA ALA A 108 17.34 -20.01 -8.18
C ALA A 108 17.72 -19.80 -9.66
N GLU A 109 18.12 -18.57 -10.03
CA GLU A 109 18.54 -18.21 -11.38
C GLU A 109 19.86 -18.87 -11.74
N LEU A 110 20.81 -18.92 -10.81
CA LEU A 110 22.07 -19.63 -11.00
C LEU A 110 21.85 -21.11 -11.34
N LEU A 111 20.99 -21.79 -10.57
CA LEU A 111 20.65 -23.19 -10.82
C LEU A 111 19.95 -23.38 -12.18
N GLN A 112 19.06 -22.45 -12.55
CA GLN A 112 18.38 -22.49 -13.83
C GLN A 112 19.36 -22.33 -15.02
N ILE A 113 20.30 -21.39 -14.91
CA ILE A 113 21.35 -21.19 -15.92
C ILE A 113 22.22 -22.44 -16.03
N ALA A 114 22.70 -22.99 -14.90
CA ALA A 114 23.55 -24.17 -14.90
C ALA A 114 22.85 -25.41 -15.46
N ALA A 115 21.55 -25.59 -15.18
CA ALA A 115 20.74 -26.69 -15.71
C ALA A 115 20.54 -26.60 -17.24
N ASN A 116 20.29 -25.40 -17.75
CA ASN A 116 19.94 -25.17 -19.17
C ASN A 116 21.15 -24.93 -20.09
N HIS A 117 22.32 -24.58 -19.54
CA HIS A 117 23.50 -24.32 -20.37
C HIS A 117 24.02 -25.61 -21.02
N PRO A 118 24.20 -25.65 -22.36
CA PRO A 118 24.52 -26.90 -23.06
C PRO A 118 25.89 -27.49 -22.71
N HIS A 119 26.81 -26.66 -22.24
CA HIS A 119 28.19 -27.08 -21.90
C HIS A 119 28.44 -27.04 -20.37
N SER A 120 27.40 -27.03 -19.54
CA SER A 120 27.54 -27.06 -18.08
C SER A 120 27.30 -28.47 -17.53
N ASP A 121 28.25 -28.95 -16.74
CA ASP A 121 28.11 -30.18 -15.95
C ASP A 121 27.64 -29.89 -14.51
N GLY A 122 27.44 -28.60 -14.15
CA GLY A 122 26.93 -28.13 -12.85
C GLY A 122 27.56 -26.84 -12.39
N VAL A 123 27.59 -26.66 -11.07
CA VAL A 123 28.14 -25.47 -10.38
C VAL A 123 29.23 -25.93 -9.42
N VAL A 124 30.35 -25.22 -9.39
CA VAL A 124 31.33 -25.35 -8.31
C VAL A 124 31.23 -24.12 -7.39
N LEU A 125 30.97 -24.39 -6.12
CA LEU A 125 30.89 -23.40 -5.05
C LEU A 125 32.26 -23.25 -4.42
N ASN A 126 32.76 -22.02 -4.23
CA ASN A 126 34.04 -21.66 -3.64
C ASN A 126 35.23 -22.48 -4.20
N PRO A 127 35.45 -22.43 -5.54
CA PRO A 127 36.40 -23.33 -6.20
C PRO A 127 37.85 -23.24 -5.72
N PHE A 128 38.23 -22.13 -5.07
CA PHE A 128 39.62 -21.86 -4.65
C PHE A 128 39.85 -22.01 -3.13
N GLY A 129 38.76 -22.32 -2.38
CA GLY A 129 38.80 -22.56 -0.95
C GLY A 129 38.18 -23.94 -0.61
N ASN A 130 37.26 -23.95 0.36
CA ASN A 130 36.47 -25.12 0.68
C ASN A 130 35.41 -25.34 -0.42
N SER A 131 35.78 -26.08 -1.43
CA SER A 131 34.96 -26.24 -2.63
C SER A 131 33.89 -27.36 -2.48
N PHE A 132 32.72 -27.12 -3.10
CA PHE A 132 31.66 -28.11 -3.25
C PHE A 132 31.17 -28.09 -4.70
N ILE A 133 31.10 -29.27 -5.31
CA ILE A 133 30.56 -29.42 -6.67
C ILE A 133 29.13 -29.91 -6.61
N LEU A 134 28.23 -29.10 -7.15
CA LEU A 134 26.84 -29.39 -7.35
C LEU A 134 26.65 -29.88 -8.79
N LEU A 135 26.54 -31.16 -8.98
CA LEU A 135 26.38 -31.81 -10.29
C LEU A 135 25.05 -31.44 -10.93
N LYS A 136 25.00 -31.38 -12.27
CA LYS A 136 23.80 -31.06 -13.04
C LYS A 136 22.60 -31.97 -12.69
N GLU A 137 22.85 -33.27 -12.48
CA GLU A 137 21.82 -34.20 -12.06
C GLU A 137 21.23 -33.87 -10.68
N ALA A 138 22.08 -33.43 -9.75
CA ALA A 138 21.64 -32.98 -8.41
C ALA A 138 20.86 -31.68 -8.50
N ILE A 139 21.25 -30.74 -9.38
CA ILE A 139 20.51 -29.50 -9.66
C ILE A 139 19.11 -29.85 -10.16
N LEU A 140 19.00 -30.71 -11.15
CA LEU A 140 17.72 -31.14 -11.73
C LEU A 140 16.83 -31.85 -10.69
N ALA A 141 17.41 -32.71 -9.86
CA ALA A 141 16.69 -33.38 -8.76
C ALA A 141 16.18 -32.38 -7.73
N LEU A 142 16.99 -31.40 -7.35
CA LEU A 142 16.60 -30.31 -6.44
C LEU A 142 15.46 -29.46 -7.01
N GLN A 143 15.56 -29.05 -8.27
CA GLN A 143 14.52 -28.30 -8.95
C GLN A 143 13.21 -29.08 -9.04
N ASN A 144 13.26 -30.38 -9.35
CA ASN A 144 12.09 -31.26 -9.37
C ASN A 144 11.45 -31.39 -7.98
N LYS A 145 12.28 -31.62 -6.93
CA LYS A 145 11.80 -31.68 -5.55
C LYS A 145 11.07 -30.39 -5.15
N MET A 146 11.67 -29.24 -5.40
CA MET A 146 11.08 -27.93 -5.10
C MET A 146 9.79 -27.69 -5.89
N ARG A 147 9.77 -28.11 -7.16
CA ARG A 147 8.56 -28.03 -8.00
C ARG A 147 7.43 -28.89 -7.42
N THR A 148 7.72 -30.10 -7.00
CA THR A 148 6.75 -31.03 -6.40
C THR A 148 6.22 -30.48 -5.08
N GLN A 149 7.10 -30.03 -4.17
CA GLN A 149 6.70 -29.42 -2.90
C GLN A 149 5.84 -28.19 -3.11
N ASN A 150 6.18 -27.32 -4.06
CA ASN A 150 5.40 -26.13 -4.40
C ASN A 150 4.00 -26.50 -4.93
N VAL A 151 3.89 -27.56 -5.73
CA VAL A 151 2.59 -28.08 -6.22
C VAL A 151 1.75 -28.61 -5.05
N GLU A 152 2.33 -29.40 -4.16
CA GLU A 152 1.61 -29.94 -2.99
C GLU A 152 1.12 -28.82 -2.06
N GLU A 153 1.94 -27.81 -1.81
CA GLU A 153 1.59 -26.67 -0.99
C GLU A 153 0.46 -25.82 -1.62
N ARG A 154 0.54 -25.62 -2.94
CA ARG A 154 -0.52 -24.91 -3.70
C ARG A 154 -1.81 -25.72 -3.81
N LEU A 155 -1.74 -27.05 -3.85
CA LEU A 155 -2.92 -27.90 -3.74
C LEU A 155 -3.54 -27.82 -2.33
N LYS A 156 -2.74 -27.78 -1.27
CA LYS A 156 -3.24 -27.53 0.09
C LYS A 156 -3.98 -26.18 0.20
N SER A 157 -3.55 -25.16 -0.54
CA SER A 157 -4.21 -23.85 -0.58
C SER A 157 -5.60 -23.89 -1.23
N SER A 158 -5.98 -24.96 -1.94
CA SER A 158 -7.34 -25.21 -2.46
C SER A 158 -8.28 -25.88 -1.46
N ALA A 159 -7.82 -26.20 -0.25
CA ALA A 159 -8.64 -26.87 0.77
C ALA A 159 -9.91 -26.09 1.14
N GLY A 160 -9.89 -24.75 1.03
CA GLY A 160 -11.07 -23.90 1.22
C GLY A 160 -12.20 -24.19 0.23
N ILE A 161 -11.85 -24.51 -1.05
CA ILE A 161 -12.83 -24.93 -2.06
C ILE A 161 -13.44 -26.29 -1.64
N PHE A 162 -12.60 -27.24 -1.27
CA PHE A 162 -13.05 -28.56 -0.82
C PHE A 162 -14.02 -28.47 0.35
N GLN A 163 -13.66 -27.70 1.40
CA GLN A 163 -14.51 -27.53 2.59
C GLN A 163 -15.86 -26.89 2.25
N ALA A 164 -15.87 -25.88 1.39
CA ALA A 164 -17.09 -25.19 0.99
C ALA A 164 -18.01 -26.11 0.15
N VAL A 165 -17.43 -26.88 -0.78
CA VAL A 165 -18.16 -27.86 -1.59
C VAL A 165 -18.70 -28.99 -0.71
N ALA A 166 -17.90 -29.51 0.20
CA ALA A 166 -18.30 -30.56 1.16
C ALA A 166 -19.48 -30.09 2.03
N ALA A 167 -19.39 -28.86 2.57
CA ALA A 167 -20.47 -28.30 3.38
C ALA A 167 -21.79 -28.15 2.57
N TYR A 168 -21.70 -27.66 1.33
CA TYR A 168 -22.86 -27.54 0.44
C TYR A 168 -23.49 -28.91 0.16
N TYR A 169 -22.68 -29.93 -0.13
CA TYR A 169 -23.13 -31.28 -0.40
C TYR A 169 -23.81 -31.92 0.83
N GLU A 170 -23.25 -31.78 2.00
CA GLU A 170 -23.83 -32.29 3.25
C GLU A 170 -25.15 -31.59 3.62
N GLU A 171 -25.30 -30.30 3.34
CA GLU A 171 -26.56 -29.61 3.50
C GLU A 171 -27.62 -30.14 2.53
N GLN A 172 -27.26 -30.44 1.29
CA GLN A 172 -28.16 -31.03 0.29
C GLN A 172 -28.59 -32.46 0.68
N LYS A 173 -27.67 -33.28 1.19
CA LYS A 173 -27.91 -34.67 1.59
C LYS A 173 -28.85 -34.80 2.80
N LYS A 174 -28.97 -33.77 3.64
CA LYS A 174 -29.87 -33.76 4.80
C LYS A 174 -31.34 -33.52 4.42
N LEU A 175 -31.61 -33.17 3.19
CA LEU A 175 -32.98 -32.96 2.72
C LEU A 175 -33.67 -34.31 2.46
N PRO A 176 -35.00 -34.43 2.72
CA PRO A 176 -35.78 -35.60 2.33
C PRO A 176 -35.68 -35.88 0.82
N GLU A 177 -35.79 -37.15 0.44
CA GLU A 177 -35.68 -37.56 -0.95
C GLU A 177 -36.80 -36.89 -1.78
N GLY A 178 -36.40 -36.09 -2.79
CA GLY A 178 -37.33 -35.33 -3.66
C GLY A 178 -37.60 -33.88 -3.21
N GLU A 179 -37.07 -33.41 -2.06
CA GLU A 179 -37.19 -32.03 -1.66
C GLU A 179 -36.00 -31.18 -2.18
N ALA A 180 -36.34 -30.02 -2.76
CA ALA A 180 -35.31 -29.06 -3.18
C ALA A 180 -34.82 -28.23 -1.98
N MET A 181 -33.50 -27.90 -2.01
CA MET A 181 -32.94 -27.00 -1.02
C MET A 181 -33.65 -25.62 -1.05
N PRO A 182 -34.02 -25.06 0.13
CA PRO A 182 -34.56 -23.71 0.19
C PRO A 182 -33.63 -22.71 -0.51
N GLU A 183 -34.20 -21.82 -1.33
CA GLU A 183 -33.37 -20.90 -2.16
C GLU A 183 -32.40 -20.06 -1.37
N GLU A 184 -32.73 -19.62 -0.15
CA GLU A 184 -31.84 -18.87 0.73
C GLU A 184 -30.61 -19.71 1.15
N LYS A 185 -30.80 -20.97 1.55
CA LYS A 185 -29.71 -21.87 1.90
C LYS A 185 -28.85 -22.25 0.69
N LYS A 186 -29.49 -22.47 -0.44
CA LYS A 186 -28.83 -22.75 -1.71
C LYS A 186 -27.92 -21.58 -2.11
N ARG A 187 -28.45 -20.35 -2.05
CA ARG A 187 -27.71 -19.13 -2.33
C ARG A 187 -26.51 -18.96 -1.39
N ALA A 188 -26.71 -19.07 -0.09
CA ALA A 188 -25.64 -18.98 0.91
C ALA A 188 -24.54 -20.05 0.71
N GLY A 189 -24.94 -21.28 0.34
CA GLY A 189 -24.00 -22.35 0.03
C GLY A 189 -23.17 -22.09 -1.22
N ILE A 190 -23.81 -21.59 -2.29
CA ILE A 190 -23.13 -21.19 -3.53
C ILE A 190 -22.16 -20.03 -3.25
N GLU A 191 -22.60 -18.99 -2.53
CA GLU A 191 -21.73 -17.85 -2.15
C GLU A 191 -20.48 -18.32 -1.40
N ARG A 192 -20.61 -19.28 -0.47
CA ARG A 192 -19.48 -19.87 0.26
C ARG A 192 -18.49 -20.58 -0.68
N VAL A 193 -18.99 -21.34 -1.68
CA VAL A 193 -18.14 -21.98 -2.69
C VAL A 193 -17.41 -20.93 -3.53
N LEU A 194 -18.11 -19.90 -4.00
CA LEU A 194 -17.51 -18.82 -4.79
C LEU A 194 -16.44 -18.06 -4.00
N GLN A 195 -16.67 -17.79 -2.70
CA GLN A 195 -15.66 -17.20 -1.82
C GLN A 195 -14.41 -18.10 -1.68
N GLY A 196 -14.62 -19.42 -1.56
CA GLY A 196 -13.49 -20.39 -1.55
C GLY A 196 -12.65 -20.31 -2.82
N PHE A 197 -13.28 -20.13 -3.99
CA PHE A 197 -12.57 -19.92 -5.26
C PHE A 197 -11.80 -18.60 -5.32
N LEU A 198 -12.40 -17.50 -4.86
CA LEU A 198 -11.73 -16.19 -4.81
C LEU A 198 -10.49 -16.25 -3.93
N GLN A 199 -10.62 -16.81 -2.73
CA GLN A 199 -9.50 -16.99 -1.81
C GLN A 199 -8.40 -17.90 -2.38
N ALA A 200 -8.79 -18.98 -3.06
CA ALA A 200 -7.86 -19.87 -3.73
C ALA A 200 -7.08 -19.15 -4.86
N MET A 201 -7.75 -18.29 -5.64
CA MET A 201 -7.09 -17.46 -6.66
C MET A 201 -6.14 -16.43 -6.06
N GLU A 202 -6.47 -15.81 -4.93
CA GLU A 202 -5.58 -14.89 -4.20
C GLU A 202 -4.32 -15.60 -3.71
N ASN A 203 -4.45 -16.82 -3.22
CA ASN A 203 -3.35 -17.66 -2.73
C ASN A 203 -2.60 -18.40 -3.84
N ASN A 204 -2.92 -18.11 -5.11
CA ASN A 204 -2.35 -18.80 -6.28
C ASN A 204 -2.43 -20.34 -6.16
N ALA A 205 -3.56 -20.84 -5.61
CA ALA A 205 -3.83 -22.26 -5.41
C ALA A 205 -3.96 -22.99 -6.75
N GLN A 206 -3.75 -24.28 -6.71
CA GLN A 206 -3.87 -25.15 -7.89
C GLN A 206 -5.01 -26.14 -7.73
N LEU A 207 -5.57 -26.59 -8.85
CA LEU A 207 -6.48 -27.72 -8.97
C LEU A 207 -5.84 -28.78 -9.87
N LEU A 208 -6.17 -30.02 -9.63
CA LEU A 208 -5.83 -31.11 -10.55
C LEU A 208 -6.91 -31.18 -11.62
N VAL A 209 -6.49 -31.16 -12.89
CA VAL A 209 -7.39 -31.25 -14.04
C VAL A 209 -7.10 -32.56 -14.77
N ALA A 210 -8.15 -33.36 -14.98
CA ALA A 210 -8.02 -34.61 -15.73
C ALA A 210 -7.69 -34.32 -17.20
N ILE A 211 -6.72 -35.07 -17.72
CA ILE A 211 -6.30 -34.99 -19.13
C ILE A 211 -6.54 -36.29 -19.85
N VAL A 212 -6.85 -36.19 -21.14
CA VAL A 212 -6.93 -37.39 -22.01
C VAL A 212 -5.50 -37.79 -22.41
N SER A 213 -5.07 -38.99 -22.02
CA SER A 213 -3.87 -39.57 -22.57
C SER A 213 -4.12 -39.94 -24.03
N THR A 214 -3.54 -39.20 -24.95
CA THR A 214 -3.54 -39.62 -26.34
C THR A 214 -2.56 -40.76 -26.49
N GLU A 215 -3.08 -41.99 -26.68
CA GLU A 215 -2.23 -43.09 -27.19
C GLU A 215 -1.56 -42.60 -28.47
N LYS A 216 -0.21 -42.64 -28.49
CA LYS A 216 0.58 -42.24 -29.65
C LYS A 216 0.19 -43.05 -30.86
N LYS A 217 -0.57 -42.49 -31.80
CA LYS A 217 -0.46 -42.88 -33.19
C LYS A 217 0.78 -42.17 -33.75
N GLU A 218 1.79 -42.98 -34.15
CA GLU A 218 2.97 -42.48 -34.81
C GLU A 218 2.56 -41.60 -36.02
N GLY A 219 2.88 -40.31 -35.97
CA GLY A 219 2.86 -39.44 -37.13
C GLY A 219 2.33 -38.01 -36.99
N GLU A 220 1.46 -37.71 -36.01
CA GLU A 220 0.90 -36.34 -35.93
C GLU A 220 0.69 -35.93 -34.45
N VAL A 221 1.69 -35.38 -33.82
CA VAL A 221 1.49 -34.56 -32.59
C VAL A 221 2.38 -33.33 -32.69
N GLU A 222 1.77 -32.17 -32.89
CA GLU A 222 2.41 -30.90 -32.56
C GLU A 222 2.75 -30.93 -31.08
N GLN A 223 4.02 -30.77 -30.74
CA GLN A 223 4.51 -30.77 -29.37
C GLN A 223 3.79 -29.66 -28.60
N GLY A 224 2.97 -30.02 -27.58
CA GLY A 224 2.48 -29.10 -26.57
C GLY A 224 0.95 -29.01 -26.36
N GLN A 225 0.11 -29.75 -27.07
CA GLN A 225 -1.34 -29.73 -26.81
C GLN A 225 -1.74 -30.78 -25.77
N VAL A 226 -2.29 -30.33 -24.64
CA VAL A 226 -2.91 -31.18 -23.62
C VAL A 226 -4.43 -31.08 -23.81
N LEU A 227 -5.08 -32.22 -24.05
CA LEU A 227 -6.54 -32.29 -24.13
C LEU A 227 -7.11 -32.53 -22.73
N LEU A 228 -7.99 -31.63 -22.30
CA LEU A 228 -8.71 -31.75 -21.01
C LEU A 228 -9.82 -32.81 -21.13
N ASN A 229 -10.03 -33.59 -20.08
CA ASN A 229 -11.06 -34.60 -20.06
C ASN A 229 -12.43 -33.97 -19.77
N HIS A 230 -13.39 -34.24 -20.64
CA HIS A 230 -14.79 -33.80 -20.52
C HIS A 230 -15.66 -34.92 -19.95
N LEU A 231 -16.50 -34.57 -18.98
CA LEU A 231 -17.51 -35.46 -18.42
C LEU A 231 -18.89 -34.94 -18.74
N LYS A 232 -19.82 -35.86 -19.04
CA LYS A 232 -21.26 -35.53 -19.07
C LYS A 232 -21.87 -35.81 -17.71
N THR A 233 -22.53 -34.79 -17.17
CA THR A 233 -23.31 -34.92 -15.95
C THR A 233 -24.57 -35.71 -16.20
N GLN A 234 -25.24 -36.21 -15.15
CA GLN A 234 -26.48 -37.00 -15.30
C GLN A 234 -27.60 -36.24 -16.01
N ASP A 235 -27.63 -34.91 -15.91
CA ASP A 235 -28.56 -34.02 -16.58
C ASP A 235 -28.09 -33.57 -17.99
N GLY A 236 -27.01 -34.19 -18.50
CA GLY A 236 -26.55 -34.04 -19.89
C GLY A 236 -25.63 -32.87 -20.16
N ARG A 237 -25.22 -32.09 -19.15
CA ARG A 237 -24.28 -30.97 -19.29
C ARG A 237 -22.87 -31.48 -19.51
N ASP A 238 -22.11 -30.80 -20.38
CA ASP A 238 -20.66 -31.03 -20.59
C ASP A 238 -19.83 -30.22 -19.63
N ALA A 239 -18.90 -30.88 -18.90
CA ALA A 239 -18.05 -30.20 -17.91
C ALA A 239 -16.61 -30.74 -17.92
N ILE A 240 -15.64 -29.89 -17.62
CA ILE A 240 -14.28 -30.30 -17.28
C ILE A 240 -14.26 -30.83 -15.84
N ALA A 241 -13.67 -32.01 -15.64
CA ALA A 241 -13.46 -32.58 -14.33
C ALA A 241 -12.23 -31.95 -13.65
N VAL A 242 -12.44 -31.39 -12.46
CA VAL A 242 -11.39 -30.80 -11.63
C VAL A 242 -11.43 -31.39 -10.22
N PHE A 243 -10.25 -31.52 -9.60
CA PHE A 243 -10.09 -32.16 -8.30
C PHE A 243 -9.29 -31.26 -7.36
N THR A 244 -9.72 -31.21 -6.11
CA THR A 244 -9.09 -30.39 -5.07
C THR A 244 -7.88 -31.07 -4.41
N SER A 245 -7.70 -32.37 -4.61
CA SER A 245 -6.56 -33.13 -4.08
C SER A 245 -6.29 -34.40 -4.88
N GLY A 246 -5.13 -35.05 -4.65
CA GLY A 246 -4.82 -36.35 -5.22
C GLY A 246 -5.77 -37.46 -4.77
N GLU A 247 -6.22 -37.42 -3.51
CA GLU A 247 -7.19 -38.36 -2.97
C GLU A 247 -8.54 -38.33 -3.70
N GLU A 248 -8.92 -37.15 -4.18
CA GLU A 248 -10.16 -36.99 -4.94
C GLU A 248 -10.03 -37.57 -6.35
N ILE A 249 -8.86 -37.52 -6.96
CA ILE A 249 -8.61 -38.11 -8.28
C ILE A 249 -8.56 -39.63 -8.23
N GLU A 250 -8.06 -40.21 -7.12
CA GLU A 250 -8.01 -41.66 -6.92
C GLU A 250 -9.40 -42.32 -6.83
N LYS A 251 -10.46 -41.53 -6.52
CA LYS A 251 -11.84 -41.98 -6.54
C LYS A 251 -12.42 -42.11 -7.96
N ASN A 252 -11.69 -41.62 -8.97
CA ASN A 252 -12.09 -41.81 -10.37
C ASN A 252 -12.02 -43.28 -10.78
N PRO A 253 -13.11 -43.84 -11.30
CA PRO A 253 -13.12 -45.25 -11.71
C PRO A 253 -12.27 -45.55 -12.96
N ALA A 254 -11.85 -44.53 -13.68
CA ALA A 254 -10.95 -44.66 -14.82
C ALA A 254 -9.53 -44.21 -14.44
N GLU A 255 -8.50 -44.92 -14.85
CA GLU A 255 -7.13 -44.44 -14.77
C GLU A 255 -7.01 -43.15 -15.63
N THR A 256 -6.82 -42.02 -14.95
CA THR A 256 -6.81 -40.70 -15.61
C THR A 256 -5.53 -39.98 -15.22
N ALA A 257 -4.74 -39.58 -16.20
CA ALA A 257 -3.64 -38.66 -15.96
C ALA A 257 -4.23 -37.26 -15.56
N ALA A 258 -3.52 -36.56 -14.70
CA ALA A 258 -3.92 -35.23 -14.29
C ALA A 258 -2.73 -34.24 -14.28
N ILE A 259 -3.03 -32.99 -14.54
CA ILE A 259 -2.06 -31.90 -14.40
C ILE A 259 -2.53 -30.93 -13.33
N ALA A 260 -1.59 -30.38 -12.57
CA ALA A 260 -1.87 -29.31 -11.63
C ALA A 260 -1.87 -27.97 -12.40
N MET A 261 -2.96 -27.22 -12.30
CA MET A 261 -3.12 -25.92 -12.95
C MET A 261 -3.57 -24.88 -11.90
N PRO A 262 -3.08 -23.63 -11.98
CA PRO A 262 -3.63 -22.53 -11.18
C PRO A 262 -5.15 -22.42 -11.36
N VAL A 263 -5.87 -22.16 -10.27
CA VAL A 263 -7.34 -22.02 -10.31
C VAL A 263 -7.78 -21.06 -11.39
N GLN A 264 -7.12 -19.91 -11.49
CA GLN A 264 -7.45 -18.89 -12.49
C GLN A 264 -7.30 -19.41 -13.93
N ASP A 265 -6.28 -20.21 -14.21
CA ASP A 265 -6.04 -20.74 -15.55
C ASP A 265 -7.04 -21.84 -15.91
N VAL A 266 -7.49 -22.63 -14.93
CA VAL A 266 -8.60 -23.58 -15.11
C VAL A 266 -9.88 -22.86 -15.49
N LEU A 267 -10.21 -21.74 -14.79
CA LEU A 267 -11.40 -20.95 -15.09
C LEU A 267 -11.31 -20.29 -16.49
N LYS A 268 -10.15 -19.75 -16.86
CA LYS A 268 -9.92 -19.20 -18.22
C LYS A 268 -10.03 -20.26 -19.31
N ALA A 269 -9.48 -21.44 -19.06
CA ALA A 269 -9.58 -22.56 -20.00
C ALA A 269 -11.04 -22.97 -20.23
N ALA A 270 -11.85 -23.00 -19.16
CA ALA A 270 -13.29 -23.29 -19.28
C ALA A 270 -14.02 -22.27 -20.17
N ILE A 271 -13.75 -20.98 -20.04
CA ILE A 271 -14.31 -19.94 -20.90
C ILE A 271 -13.86 -20.14 -22.34
N HIS A 272 -12.58 -20.30 -22.59
CA HIS A 272 -12.02 -20.47 -23.94
C HIS A 272 -12.63 -21.69 -24.68
N ILE A 273 -12.76 -22.82 -23.99
CA ILE A 273 -13.35 -24.02 -24.57
C ILE A 273 -14.87 -23.82 -24.81
N SER A 274 -15.54 -23.07 -23.95
CA SER A 274 -16.98 -22.77 -24.11
C SER A 274 -17.29 -21.97 -25.39
N GLU A 275 -16.35 -21.15 -25.87
CA GLU A 275 -16.47 -20.40 -27.13
C GLU A 275 -16.63 -21.33 -28.33
N SER A 276 -16.13 -22.55 -28.24
CA SER A 276 -16.34 -23.60 -29.26
C SER A 276 -17.70 -24.29 -29.17
N GLY A 277 -18.57 -23.91 -28.22
CA GLY A 277 -19.94 -24.41 -28.02
C GLY A 277 -20.04 -25.81 -27.42
N LYS A 278 -19.00 -26.30 -26.75
CA LYS A 278 -18.92 -27.69 -26.25
C LYS A 278 -18.75 -27.78 -24.73
N MET A 279 -19.16 -26.78 -23.95
CA MET A 279 -18.97 -26.79 -22.50
C MET A 279 -20.01 -25.99 -21.77
N ASP A 280 -20.48 -26.50 -20.64
CA ASP A 280 -21.47 -25.87 -19.78
C ASP A 280 -20.88 -25.42 -18.44
N GLY A 281 -19.68 -25.92 -18.05
CA GLY A 281 -19.02 -25.53 -16.82
C GLY A 281 -17.88 -26.47 -16.37
N LEU A 282 -17.62 -26.40 -15.09
CA LEU A 282 -16.66 -27.29 -14.39
C LEU A 282 -17.42 -28.16 -13.40
N ILE A 283 -16.96 -29.39 -13.19
CA ILE A 283 -17.43 -30.25 -12.11
C ILE A 283 -16.28 -30.52 -11.14
N ILE A 284 -16.47 -30.10 -9.89
CA ILE A 284 -15.48 -30.24 -8.82
C ILE A 284 -15.74 -31.59 -8.13
N ASN A 285 -14.68 -32.41 -7.95
CA ASN A 285 -14.70 -33.70 -7.27
C ASN A 285 -15.86 -34.60 -7.73
N PRO A 286 -15.97 -34.92 -9.03
CA PRO A 286 -17.16 -35.59 -9.61
C PRO A 286 -17.52 -36.92 -9.00
N TRP A 287 -16.59 -37.63 -8.34
CA TRP A 287 -16.78 -38.95 -7.81
C TRP A 287 -16.97 -39.01 -6.27
N SER A 288 -17.17 -37.84 -5.66
CA SER A 288 -17.40 -37.72 -4.21
C SER A 288 -18.44 -36.64 -3.91
N GLN A 289 -18.05 -35.64 -3.18
CA GLN A 289 -18.87 -34.46 -2.87
C GLN A 289 -18.77 -33.48 -4.05
N SER A 290 -19.59 -33.68 -5.06
CA SER A 290 -19.50 -32.94 -6.32
C SER A 290 -20.22 -31.60 -6.27
N PHE A 291 -19.67 -30.62 -6.99
CA PHE A 291 -20.31 -29.33 -7.22
C PHE A 291 -20.13 -28.92 -8.68
N PHE A 292 -21.24 -28.52 -9.33
CA PHE A 292 -21.20 -28.01 -10.69
C PHE A 292 -21.07 -26.48 -10.68
N LEU A 293 -19.96 -25.97 -11.19
CA LEU A 293 -19.68 -24.56 -11.37
C LEU A 293 -20.06 -24.16 -12.80
N SER A 294 -21.18 -23.46 -12.97
CA SER A 294 -21.66 -23.02 -14.28
C SER A 294 -20.73 -21.96 -14.91
N LEU A 295 -20.80 -21.81 -16.24
CA LEU A 295 -20.03 -20.76 -16.94
C LEU A 295 -20.35 -19.34 -16.44
N ASP A 296 -21.59 -19.08 -16.00
CA ASP A 296 -21.92 -17.77 -15.43
C ASP A 296 -21.22 -17.53 -14.11
N MET A 297 -21.09 -18.57 -13.26
CA MET A 297 -20.29 -18.50 -12.03
C MET A 297 -18.79 -18.33 -12.34
N VAL A 298 -18.28 -19.03 -13.36
CA VAL A 298 -16.90 -18.89 -13.82
C VAL A 298 -16.60 -17.45 -14.29
N LYS A 299 -17.48 -16.89 -15.13
CA LYS A 299 -17.37 -15.49 -15.57
C LYS A 299 -17.40 -14.53 -14.39
N TRP A 300 -18.35 -14.71 -13.48
CA TRP A 300 -18.45 -13.87 -12.28
C TRP A 300 -17.17 -13.90 -11.44
N LEU A 301 -16.55 -15.09 -11.24
CA LEU A 301 -15.31 -15.24 -10.50
C LEU A 301 -14.15 -14.49 -11.17
N LEU A 302 -14.00 -14.62 -12.48
CA LEU A 302 -12.95 -13.93 -13.23
C LEU A 302 -13.14 -12.40 -13.19
N ASP A 303 -14.36 -11.93 -13.37
CA ASP A 303 -14.69 -10.50 -13.28
C ASP A 303 -14.48 -9.95 -11.86
N ALA A 304 -14.85 -10.71 -10.83
CA ALA A 304 -14.63 -10.30 -9.45
C ALA A 304 -13.13 -10.19 -9.13
N LYS A 305 -12.31 -11.13 -9.63
CA LYS A 305 -10.85 -11.09 -9.50
C LYS A 305 -10.25 -9.88 -10.20
N MET A 306 -10.65 -9.62 -11.46
CA MET A 306 -10.17 -8.45 -12.22
C MET A 306 -10.51 -7.13 -11.52
N ARG A 307 -11.75 -6.97 -11.05
CA ARG A 307 -12.15 -5.77 -10.27
C ARG A 307 -11.35 -5.63 -8.98
N GLY A 308 -11.01 -6.74 -8.32
CA GLY A 308 -10.16 -6.73 -7.13
C GLY A 308 -8.73 -6.26 -7.44
N GLU A 309 -8.13 -6.78 -8.51
CA GLU A 309 -6.79 -6.39 -8.97
C GLU A 309 -6.73 -4.93 -9.43
N GLU A 310 -7.75 -4.45 -10.14
CA GLU A 310 -7.85 -3.06 -10.57
C GLU A 310 -7.93 -2.11 -9.38
N ARG A 311 -8.80 -2.41 -8.39
CA ARG A 311 -8.87 -1.65 -7.13
C ARG A 311 -7.56 -1.68 -6.35
N ALA A 312 -6.87 -2.84 -6.30
CA ALA A 312 -5.57 -2.94 -5.62
C ALA A 312 -4.51 -2.07 -6.31
N ARG A 313 -4.48 -2.05 -7.66
CA ARG A 313 -3.57 -1.20 -8.44
C ARG A 313 -3.88 0.29 -8.24
N GLU A 314 -5.16 0.69 -8.34
CA GLU A 314 -5.57 2.07 -8.08
C GLU A 314 -5.19 2.52 -6.66
N ASN A 315 -5.37 1.63 -5.68
CA ASN A 315 -5.00 1.91 -4.30
C ASN A 315 -3.49 2.07 -4.13
N GLU A 316 -2.68 1.27 -4.83
CA GLU A 316 -1.22 1.39 -4.81
C GLU A 316 -0.76 2.68 -5.47
N GLU A 317 -1.33 3.05 -6.62
CA GLU A 317 -1.06 4.32 -7.30
C GLU A 317 -1.41 5.52 -6.40
N LYS A 318 -2.58 5.49 -5.73
CA LYS A 318 -2.98 6.53 -4.76
C LYS A 318 -2.04 6.60 -3.56
N ARG A 319 -1.60 5.45 -3.03
CA ARG A 319 -0.61 5.41 -1.93
C ARG A 319 0.73 5.99 -2.36
N ALA A 320 1.23 5.62 -3.54
CA ALA A 320 2.48 6.16 -4.08
C ALA A 320 2.40 7.67 -4.27
N MET A 321 1.27 8.18 -4.77
CA MET A 321 1.01 9.61 -4.90
C MET A 321 0.97 10.32 -3.55
N THR A 322 0.25 9.76 -2.56
CA THR A 322 0.18 10.31 -1.20
C THR A 322 1.57 10.38 -0.56
N ARG A 323 2.39 9.33 -0.76
CA ARG A 323 3.78 9.30 -0.30
C ARG A 323 4.60 10.47 -0.89
N SER A 324 4.51 10.68 -2.18
CA SER A 324 5.23 11.77 -2.86
C SER A 324 4.80 13.17 -2.39
N LEU A 325 3.52 13.34 -2.05
CA LEU A 325 2.97 14.62 -1.60
C LEU A 325 3.23 14.92 -0.13
N SER A 326 3.40 13.92 0.74
CA SER A 326 3.44 14.08 2.19
C SER A 326 4.57 14.99 2.68
N GLU A 327 5.78 14.80 2.18
CA GLU A 327 6.94 15.68 2.47
C GLU A 327 6.70 17.07 1.90
N SER A 328 6.21 17.14 0.66
CA SER A 328 5.92 18.39 -0.03
C SER A 328 4.87 19.24 0.70
N MET A 329 3.88 18.60 1.31
CA MET A 329 2.84 19.28 2.08
C MET A 329 3.39 19.94 3.35
N LEU A 330 4.27 19.26 4.10
CA LEU A 330 4.93 19.83 5.27
C LEU A 330 5.79 21.04 4.86
N TYR A 331 6.63 20.88 3.82
CA TYR A 331 7.45 21.99 3.33
C TYR A 331 6.60 23.15 2.85
N SER A 332 5.50 22.89 2.19
CA SER A 332 4.56 23.92 1.75
C SER A 332 3.95 24.68 2.93
N ALA A 333 3.53 23.99 3.99
CA ALA A 333 3.05 24.62 5.22
C ALA A 333 4.10 25.52 5.86
N MET A 334 5.34 25.03 5.93
CA MET A 334 6.46 25.80 6.52
C MET A 334 6.80 27.05 5.69
N ILE A 335 6.79 26.95 4.36
CA ILE A 335 7.00 28.08 3.46
C ILE A 335 5.87 29.12 3.63
N GLY A 336 4.61 28.68 3.58
CA GLY A 336 3.45 29.55 3.79
C GLY A 336 3.52 30.27 5.14
N GLY A 337 3.93 29.56 6.19
CA GLY A 337 4.11 30.11 7.53
C GLY A 337 5.22 31.16 7.60
N SER A 338 6.38 30.86 7.01
CA SER A 338 7.50 31.80 6.96
C SER A 338 7.14 33.09 6.23
N LEU A 339 6.48 32.98 5.09
CA LEU A 339 6.01 34.13 4.29
C LEU A 339 4.94 34.94 5.03
N GLY A 340 3.98 34.26 5.69
CA GLY A 340 2.95 34.91 6.49
C GLY A 340 3.52 35.73 7.66
N LEU A 341 4.46 35.13 8.41
CA LEU A 341 5.13 35.83 9.51
C LEU A 341 6.03 36.98 9.01
N ALA A 342 6.73 36.78 7.89
CA ALA A 342 7.54 37.82 7.27
C ALA A 342 6.68 39.02 6.83
N LYS A 343 5.48 38.75 6.28
CA LYS A 343 4.49 39.77 5.95
C LYS A 343 4.04 40.57 7.19
N GLU A 344 3.66 39.91 8.27
CA GLU A 344 3.28 40.49 9.53
C GLU A 344 4.37 41.42 10.08
N LYS A 345 5.63 40.97 9.99
CA LYS A 345 6.81 41.74 10.44
C LYS A 345 7.28 42.81 9.42
N ASN A 346 6.58 43.04 8.32
CA ASN A 346 6.98 43.89 7.21
C ASN A 346 8.39 43.59 6.66
N ALA A 347 8.76 42.33 6.69
CA ALA A 347 10.05 41.84 6.24
C ALA A 347 9.96 41.08 4.89
N LEU A 348 8.81 41.07 4.24
CA LEU A 348 8.58 40.48 2.94
C LEU A 348 9.24 41.36 1.86
N GLY A 349 10.21 40.80 1.14
CA GLY A 349 10.88 41.49 0.03
C GLY A 349 10.00 41.56 -1.24
N GLU A 350 10.57 42.01 -2.35
CA GLU A 350 9.92 41.97 -3.66
C GLU A 350 9.83 40.53 -4.17
N ALA A 351 8.75 40.17 -4.85
CA ALA A 351 8.59 38.86 -5.47
C ALA A 351 9.56 38.68 -6.68
N PRO A 352 10.15 37.46 -6.90
CA PRO A 352 10.05 36.26 -6.06
C PRO A 352 10.79 36.48 -4.73
N TYR A 353 10.11 36.19 -3.64
CA TYR A 353 10.57 36.49 -2.29
C TYR A 353 11.98 35.96 -2.02
N THR A 354 12.80 36.83 -1.36
CA THR A 354 14.21 36.56 -1.10
C THR A 354 14.40 35.57 0.05
N GLU A 355 15.60 34.98 0.17
CA GLU A 355 15.97 34.06 1.25
C GLU A 355 15.70 34.63 2.65
N SER A 356 15.74 35.96 2.82
CA SER A 356 15.44 36.61 4.09
C SER A 356 13.99 36.44 4.57
N ALA A 357 13.03 36.23 3.67
CA ALA A 357 11.64 35.96 4.03
C ALA A 357 11.47 34.59 4.70
N PHE A 358 12.36 33.65 4.44
CA PHE A 358 12.32 32.29 5.00
C PHE A 358 13.13 32.14 6.29
N ALA A 359 13.72 33.20 6.79
CA ALA A 359 14.41 33.24 8.09
C ALA A 359 13.42 33.23 9.28
N TYR A 360 12.12 33.23 9.03
CA TYR A 360 11.10 33.29 10.06
C TYR A 360 10.37 31.95 10.19
N ARG A 361 10.29 31.44 11.43
CA ARG A 361 9.45 30.30 11.77
C ARG A 361 8.31 30.74 12.68
N PRO A 362 7.04 30.66 12.23
CA PRO A 362 5.91 30.97 13.09
C PRO A 362 5.74 29.88 14.16
N ALA A 363 5.08 30.20 15.26
CA ALA A 363 4.73 29.25 16.31
C ALA A 363 4.06 27.98 15.73
N ILE A 364 3.14 28.16 14.80
CA ILE A 364 2.42 27.06 14.15
C ILE A 364 3.35 26.12 13.38
N GLY A 365 4.46 26.61 12.82
CA GLY A 365 5.46 25.76 12.17
C GLY A 365 6.19 24.87 13.16
N SER A 366 6.53 25.39 14.34
CA SER A 366 7.11 24.58 15.43
C SER A 366 6.13 23.55 15.98
N VAL A 367 4.87 23.92 16.11
CA VAL A 367 3.79 23.01 16.53
C VAL A 367 3.59 21.89 15.53
N LEU A 368 3.58 22.17 14.22
CA LEU A 368 3.52 21.15 13.17
C LEU A 368 4.68 20.16 13.25
N LEU A 369 5.91 20.65 13.40
CA LEU A 369 7.07 19.78 13.57
C LEU A 369 6.95 18.89 14.81
N ALA A 370 6.43 19.41 15.91
CA ALA A 370 6.16 18.64 17.12
C ALA A 370 5.13 17.54 16.90
N GLU A 371 4.04 17.82 16.17
CA GLU A 371 3.00 16.83 15.83
C GLU A 371 3.57 15.73 14.93
N PHE A 372 4.28 16.07 13.86
CA PHE A 372 4.91 15.10 12.98
C PHE A 372 5.96 14.27 13.72
N HIS A 373 6.76 14.87 14.59
CA HIS A 373 7.73 14.15 15.40
C HIS A 373 7.06 13.18 16.37
N SER A 374 5.97 13.58 17.02
CA SER A 374 5.19 12.68 17.89
C SER A 374 4.67 11.46 17.12
N LEU A 375 4.09 11.67 15.95
CA LEU A 375 3.59 10.60 15.09
C LEU A 375 4.70 9.65 14.64
N ASN A 376 5.90 10.16 14.34
CA ASN A 376 7.06 9.36 13.97
C ASN A 376 7.58 8.50 15.13
N THR A 377 7.66 9.08 16.33
CA THR A 377 8.27 8.44 17.51
C THR A 377 7.37 7.35 18.08
N GLU A 378 6.10 7.65 18.29
CA GLU A 378 5.14 6.77 18.97
C GLU A 378 4.61 5.64 18.08
N ARG A 379 4.76 5.71 16.76
CA ARG A 379 4.20 4.76 15.77
C ARG A 379 2.69 4.58 15.84
N LYS A 380 2.02 5.37 16.66
CA LYS A 380 0.56 5.44 16.86
C LYS A 380 0.20 6.86 17.29
N LEU A 381 -1.05 7.20 17.13
CA LEU A 381 -1.56 8.48 17.61
C LEU A 381 -1.47 8.55 19.14
N SER A 382 -0.74 9.51 19.65
CA SER A 382 -0.57 9.76 21.09
C SER A 382 -0.72 11.25 21.40
N PHE A 383 -1.92 11.66 21.76
CA PHE A 383 -2.19 13.03 22.17
C PHE A 383 -1.41 13.49 23.42
N PRO A 384 -1.17 12.62 24.42
CA PRO A 384 -0.26 12.98 25.52
C PRO A 384 1.15 13.31 25.06
N ASP A 385 1.73 12.53 24.14
CA ASP A 385 3.08 12.79 23.62
C ASP A 385 3.12 14.08 22.79
N MET A 386 2.08 14.37 21.99
CA MET A 386 1.97 15.63 21.26
C MET A 386 2.00 16.84 22.21
N LEU A 387 1.23 16.81 23.29
CA LEU A 387 1.22 17.88 24.29
C LEU A 387 2.53 18.01 25.04
N GLU A 388 3.22 16.90 25.33
CA GLU A 388 4.55 16.93 25.89
C GLU A 388 5.54 17.63 24.96
N LYS A 389 5.49 17.33 23.66
CA LYS A 389 6.31 18.01 22.65
C LYS A 389 5.97 19.50 22.48
N PHE A 390 4.70 19.88 22.61
CA PHE A 390 4.30 21.28 22.65
C PHE A 390 4.85 22.00 23.90
N TYR A 391 4.84 21.32 25.05
CA TYR A 391 5.45 21.82 26.28
C TYR A 391 6.95 21.96 26.15
N GLU A 392 7.64 21.01 25.53
CA GLU A 392 9.08 21.08 25.24
C GLU A 392 9.42 22.23 24.27
N TRP A 393 8.60 22.42 23.23
CA TRP A 393 8.74 23.60 22.36
C TRP A 393 8.68 24.88 23.16
N LYS A 394 7.66 25.07 23.98
CA LYS A 394 7.45 26.33 24.71
C LYS A 394 8.48 26.55 25.83
N SER A 395 8.83 25.51 26.56
CA SER A 395 9.71 25.60 27.73
C SER A 395 11.21 25.53 27.40
N LYS A 396 11.60 24.77 26.36
CA LYS A 396 13.00 24.49 26.02
C LYS A 396 13.42 25.05 24.65
N GLY A 397 12.48 25.55 23.84
CA GLY A 397 12.76 26.05 22.49
C GLY A 397 13.01 24.92 21.46
N VAL A 398 12.63 23.68 21.75
CA VAL A 398 12.69 22.60 20.78
C VAL A 398 11.80 22.96 19.58
N TYR A 399 12.23 22.64 18.35
CA TYR A 399 11.58 23.02 17.09
C TYR A 399 11.59 24.52 16.75
N ALA A 400 12.15 25.41 17.59
CA ALA A 400 12.34 26.83 17.27
C ALA A 400 13.63 27.04 16.46
N LEU A 401 13.69 28.14 15.70
CA LEU A 401 14.95 28.54 15.05
C LEU A 401 15.86 29.20 16.07
N GLU A 402 17.14 28.84 16.06
CA GLU A 402 18.14 29.45 16.95
C GLU A 402 18.26 30.97 16.70
N GLY A 403 18.23 31.74 17.79
CA GLY A 403 18.33 33.20 17.74
C GLY A 403 17.06 33.94 17.32
N GLN A 404 15.96 33.24 17.05
CA GLN A 404 14.66 33.87 16.78
C GLN A 404 13.86 33.97 18.08
N GLU A 405 13.25 35.16 18.30
CA GLU A 405 12.21 35.30 19.33
C GLU A 405 11.03 34.39 19.00
N GLN A 406 10.61 33.60 19.99
CA GLN A 406 9.46 32.69 19.80
C GLN A 406 8.19 33.49 19.55
N ASP A 407 7.55 33.21 18.44
CA ASP A 407 6.19 33.66 18.18
C ASP A 407 5.20 33.03 19.17
N SER A 408 4.06 33.65 19.42
CA SER A 408 3.06 33.20 20.38
C SER A 408 1.72 32.98 19.72
N VAL A 409 1.02 31.92 20.18
CA VAL A 409 -0.37 31.64 19.83
C VAL A 409 -1.12 31.41 21.15
N GLU A 410 -2.04 32.32 21.47
CA GLU A 410 -2.73 32.37 22.76
C GLU A 410 -3.41 31.03 23.13
N THR A 411 -4.11 30.44 22.17
CA THR A 411 -4.78 29.14 22.36
C THR A 411 -3.80 28.01 22.66
N MET A 412 -2.66 27.99 22.00
CA MET A 412 -1.61 26.99 22.24
C MET A 412 -0.95 27.22 23.61
N ASP A 413 -0.66 28.46 23.96
CA ASP A 413 -0.05 28.82 25.24
C ASP A 413 -0.98 28.44 26.41
N ALA A 414 -2.29 28.74 26.28
CA ALA A 414 -3.30 28.35 27.27
C ALA A 414 -3.43 26.81 27.40
N SER A 415 -3.43 26.10 26.29
CA SER A 415 -3.49 24.63 26.26
C SER A 415 -2.27 24.00 26.93
N ILE A 416 -1.07 24.45 26.60
CA ILE A 416 0.19 23.97 27.19
C ILE A 416 0.19 24.20 28.71
N MET A 417 -0.30 25.37 29.17
CA MET A 417 -0.41 25.65 30.60
C MET A 417 -1.40 24.73 31.29
N ARG A 418 -2.54 24.41 30.67
CA ARG A 418 -3.52 23.46 31.20
C ARG A 418 -2.92 22.06 31.31
N TYR A 419 -2.19 21.60 30.29
CA TYR A 419 -1.46 20.35 30.30
C TYR A 419 -0.44 20.31 31.46
N ALA A 420 0.38 21.34 31.59
CA ALA A 420 1.38 21.48 32.65
C ALA A 420 0.77 21.46 34.08
N THR A 421 -0.51 21.83 34.21
CA THR A 421 -1.26 21.73 35.47
C THR A 421 -2.01 20.41 35.66
N GLY A 422 -1.77 19.41 34.78
CA GLY A 422 -2.28 18.05 34.90
C GLY A 422 -3.65 17.80 34.27
N LYS A 423 -4.12 18.68 33.36
CA LYS A 423 -5.32 18.39 32.56
C LYS A 423 -5.06 17.28 31.55
N GLY A 424 -6.06 16.44 31.32
CA GLY A 424 -6.01 15.42 30.27
C GLY A 424 -5.98 16.05 28.86
N PRO A 425 -5.43 15.36 27.83
CA PRO A 425 -5.28 15.94 26.49
C PRO A 425 -6.58 16.53 25.91
N LYS A 426 -7.71 15.83 26.10
CA LYS A 426 -9.03 16.25 25.59
C LYS A 426 -9.65 17.46 26.33
N ASP A 427 -9.02 17.89 27.42
CA ASP A 427 -9.49 18.99 28.28
C ASP A 427 -8.51 20.18 28.28
N CYS A 428 -7.45 20.10 27.47
CA CYS A 428 -6.44 21.17 27.37
C CYS A 428 -6.91 22.35 26.54
N GLY A 429 -7.70 22.11 25.49
CA GLY A 429 -8.21 23.17 24.61
C GLY A 429 -9.09 24.19 25.33
N ILE A 430 -9.07 25.45 24.87
CA ILE A 430 -9.93 26.52 25.34
C ILE A 430 -11.08 26.77 24.36
N ASP A 431 -12.14 27.43 24.80
CA ASP A 431 -13.24 27.84 23.94
C ASP A 431 -12.78 29.01 23.06
N ALA A 432 -12.34 28.67 21.83
CA ALA A 432 -11.78 29.61 20.86
C ALA A 432 -12.07 29.15 19.43
N GLU A 433 -12.14 30.11 18.51
CA GLU A 433 -12.43 29.92 17.09
C GLU A 433 -11.29 30.47 16.20
N ASP A 434 -10.10 30.79 16.76
CA ASP A 434 -9.00 31.33 15.99
C ASP A 434 -8.40 30.30 14.99
N ASP A 435 -7.79 30.83 13.95
CA ASP A 435 -7.35 30.03 12.80
C ASP A 435 -6.02 29.29 12.96
N SER A 436 -5.38 29.40 14.13
CA SER A 436 -4.18 28.63 14.43
C SER A 436 -4.43 27.12 14.44
N LEU A 437 -5.71 26.72 14.54
CA LEU A 437 -6.14 25.34 14.42
C LEU A 437 -5.88 24.76 13.04
N LEU A 438 -6.23 25.48 11.97
CA LEU A 438 -6.28 24.91 10.62
C LEU A 438 -4.96 24.27 10.18
N PRO A 439 -3.80 24.93 10.27
CA PRO A 439 -2.53 24.30 9.94
C PRO A 439 -2.25 23.01 10.72
N ARG A 440 -2.67 22.95 12.00
CA ARG A 440 -2.49 21.79 12.87
C ARG A 440 -3.24 20.55 12.40
N MET A 441 -4.25 20.71 11.56
CA MET A 441 -4.99 19.57 11.02
C MET A 441 -4.26 18.86 9.89
N LEU A 442 -3.14 19.40 9.38
CA LEU A 442 -2.38 18.81 8.27
C LEU A 442 -1.90 17.36 8.54
N PRO A 443 -1.22 17.01 9.65
CA PRO A 443 -0.77 15.65 9.88
C PRO A 443 -1.95 14.66 9.99
N PHE A 444 -3.07 15.08 10.56
CA PHE A 444 -4.27 14.25 10.67
C PHE A 444 -4.97 14.04 9.32
N ALA A 445 -5.05 15.08 8.49
CA ALA A 445 -5.51 14.96 7.10
C ALA A 445 -4.67 13.96 6.31
N MET A 446 -3.34 14.00 6.46
CA MET A 446 -2.44 13.06 5.80
C MET A 446 -2.63 11.63 6.32
N MET A 447 -2.92 11.44 7.61
CA MET A 447 -3.31 10.12 8.15
C MET A 447 -4.59 9.59 7.50
N LEU A 448 -5.58 10.44 7.27
CA LEU A 448 -6.83 10.08 6.57
C LEU A 448 -6.59 9.69 5.10
N CYS A 449 -5.58 10.26 4.45
CA CYS A 449 -5.22 9.89 3.07
C CYS A 449 -4.77 8.44 2.92
N ARG A 450 -4.34 7.78 4.00
CA ARG A 450 -4.06 6.33 4.00
C ARG A 450 -5.33 5.47 3.90
N ARG A 451 -6.47 6.03 4.29
CA ARG A 451 -7.77 5.37 4.24
C ARG A 451 -8.47 5.75 2.95
N LEU A 452 -8.39 4.86 1.96
CA LEU A 452 -8.89 5.08 0.61
C LEU A 452 -10.42 4.98 0.49
N HIS A 453 -11.10 4.57 1.55
CA HIS A 453 -12.56 4.59 1.67
C HIS A 453 -13.03 5.81 2.47
N GLN A 454 -14.33 6.03 2.55
CA GLN A 454 -14.92 7.05 3.42
C GLN A 454 -14.46 6.81 4.87
N PHE A 455 -14.09 7.88 5.56
CA PHE A 455 -13.69 7.74 6.96
C PHE A 455 -14.92 7.55 7.88
N SER A 456 -14.69 6.81 8.96
CA SER A 456 -15.71 6.41 9.92
C SER A 456 -15.96 7.48 11.00
N ASP A 457 -16.98 7.29 11.82
CA ASP A 457 -17.23 8.12 13.01
C ASP A 457 -16.06 8.14 13.98
N MET A 458 -15.31 7.03 14.07
CA MET A 458 -14.05 6.99 14.82
C MET A 458 -12.99 7.95 14.26
N ASP A 459 -12.94 8.12 12.92
CA ASP A 459 -12.02 9.07 12.29
C ASP A 459 -12.45 10.50 12.56
N ARG A 460 -13.76 10.80 12.57
CA ARG A 460 -14.32 12.08 12.98
C ARG A 460 -13.97 12.40 14.44
N ALA A 461 -14.23 11.42 15.34
CA ALA A 461 -13.89 11.55 16.75
C ALA A 461 -12.39 11.82 16.95
N MET A 462 -11.53 11.17 16.19
CA MET A 462 -10.08 11.41 16.20
C MET A 462 -9.74 12.83 15.77
N LEU A 463 -10.35 13.36 14.70
CA LEU A 463 -10.14 14.75 14.27
C LEU A 463 -10.59 15.75 15.35
N HIS A 464 -11.76 15.53 15.95
CA HIS A 464 -12.25 16.39 17.04
C HIS A 464 -11.35 16.34 18.27
N ASP A 465 -10.84 15.15 18.64
CA ASP A 465 -9.88 15.01 19.72
C ASP A 465 -8.56 15.74 19.43
N ALA A 466 -8.10 15.73 18.18
CA ALA A 466 -6.95 16.52 17.75
C ALA A 466 -7.20 18.04 17.88
N VAL A 467 -8.41 18.48 17.54
CA VAL A 467 -8.83 19.86 17.74
C VAL A 467 -8.80 20.24 19.22
N ARG A 468 -9.30 19.34 20.11
CA ARG A 468 -9.37 19.56 21.58
C ARG A 468 -7.99 19.74 22.22
N LEU A 469 -6.89 19.39 21.55
CA LEU A 469 -5.57 19.71 22.08
C LEU A 469 -5.34 21.21 22.26
N SER A 470 -6.03 22.06 21.52
CA SER A 470 -5.91 23.53 21.62
C SER A 470 -7.26 24.26 21.64
N HIS A 471 -8.27 23.76 20.95
CA HIS A 471 -9.58 24.39 20.80
C HIS A 471 -10.67 23.44 21.29
N ASN A 472 -11.47 23.87 22.27
CA ASN A 472 -12.62 23.12 22.74
C ASN A 472 -13.91 23.88 22.38
N ASN A 473 -14.15 24.00 21.06
CA ASN A 473 -15.27 24.76 20.50
C ASN A 473 -15.86 23.95 19.32
N PRO A 474 -17.20 23.73 19.28
CA PRO A 474 -17.84 22.92 18.24
C PRO A 474 -17.62 23.47 16.82
N LYS A 475 -17.64 24.78 16.62
CA LYS A 475 -17.39 25.38 15.31
C LYS A 475 -15.95 25.15 14.84
N ALA A 476 -14.99 25.27 15.75
CA ALA A 476 -13.59 24.95 15.46
C ALA A 476 -13.43 23.47 15.08
N MET A 477 -14.15 22.55 15.73
CA MET A 477 -14.15 21.11 15.39
C MET A 477 -14.67 20.89 13.96
N LEU A 478 -15.81 21.50 13.59
CA LEU A 478 -16.35 21.39 12.24
C LEU A 478 -15.40 21.98 11.17
N MET A 479 -14.77 23.10 11.46
CA MET A 479 -13.81 23.70 10.53
C MET A 479 -12.52 22.88 10.39
N GLY A 480 -12.05 22.27 11.48
CA GLY A 480 -10.91 21.36 11.44
C GLY A 480 -11.22 20.09 10.63
N GLU A 481 -12.40 19.52 10.82
CA GLU A 481 -12.87 18.36 10.02
C GLU A 481 -13.02 18.72 8.54
N LEU A 482 -13.64 19.86 8.24
CA LEU A 482 -13.81 20.33 6.86
C LEU A 482 -12.47 20.53 6.16
N TYR A 483 -11.52 21.22 6.80
CA TYR A 483 -10.20 21.44 6.22
C TYR A 483 -9.43 20.14 6.00
N ALA A 484 -9.47 19.21 6.96
CA ALA A 484 -8.85 17.89 6.82
C ALA A 484 -9.49 17.08 5.67
N THR A 485 -10.81 17.18 5.50
CA THR A 485 -11.55 16.53 4.41
C THR A 485 -11.23 17.16 3.06
N MET A 486 -11.13 18.50 2.98
CA MET A 486 -10.69 19.20 1.76
C MET A 486 -9.29 18.73 1.34
N LEU A 487 -8.32 18.74 2.25
CA LEU A 487 -6.96 18.26 1.98
C LEU A 487 -6.97 16.82 1.48
N ARG A 488 -7.72 15.94 2.15
CA ARG A 488 -7.84 14.53 1.74
C ARG A 488 -8.42 14.39 0.33
N ASN A 489 -9.48 15.12 0.02
CA ASN A 489 -10.10 15.05 -1.29
C ASN A 489 -9.17 15.55 -2.40
N LEU A 490 -8.43 16.63 -2.16
CA LEU A 490 -7.43 17.13 -3.11
C LEU A 490 -6.27 16.17 -3.33
N VAL A 491 -5.71 15.58 -2.24
CA VAL A 491 -4.59 14.63 -2.32
C VAL A 491 -4.99 13.34 -3.03
N LEU A 492 -6.21 12.85 -2.82
CA LEU A 492 -6.69 11.58 -3.37
C LEU A 492 -7.55 11.76 -4.64
N HIS A 493 -7.73 12.99 -5.12
CA HIS A 493 -8.60 13.34 -6.26
C HIS A 493 -10.02 12.77 -6.12
N LEU A 494 -10.65 13.01 -4.95
CA LEU A 494 -12.00 12.52 -4.66
C LEU A 494 -13.05 13.59 -4.93
N GLY A 495 -14.20 13.15 -5.44
CA GLY A 495 -15.39 14.01 -5.58
C GLY A 495 -15.54 14.70 -6.93
N GLY A 496 -14.60 14.52 -7.86
CA GLY A 496 -14.67 15.07 -9.22
C GLY A 496 -13.29 15.32 -9.82
N GLU A 497 -13.26 15.84 -11.05
CA GLU A 497 -12.00 16.12 -11.78
C GLU A 497 -11.49 17.54 -11.50
N SER A 498 -12.40 18.50 -11.27
CA SER A 498 -12.04 19.89 -11.04
C SER A 498 -11.78 20.19 -9.55
N LEU A 499 -11.03 21.26 -9.30
CA LEU A 499 -10.80 21.78 -7.95
C LEU A 499 -12.11 22.08 -7.21
N GLU A 500 -13.04 22.78 -7.88
CA GLU A 500 -14.33 23.12 -7.31
C GLU A 500 -15.12 21.90 -6.90
N GLU A 501 -15.20 20.88 -7.77
CA GLU A 501 -15.92 19.63 -7.48
C GLU A 501 -15.33 18.90 -6.28
N GLN A 502 -14.00 18.79 -6.17
CA GLN A 502 -13.33 18.12 -5.05
C GLN A 502 -13.56 18.84 -3.72
N LEU A 503 -13.50 20.18 -3.72
CA LEU A 503 -13.75 21.00 -2.53
C LEU A 503 -15.23 20.95 -2.14
N GLN A 504 -16.15 21.05 -3.12
CA GLN A 504 -17.59 20.97 -2.90
C GLN A 504 -17.99 19.61 -2.34
N ALA A 505 -17.42 18.52 -2.88
CA ALA A 505 -17.64 17.16 -2.36
C ALA A 505 -17.16 17.00 -0.91
N ALA A 506 -16.05 17.66 -0.53
CA ALA A 506 -15.59 17.65 0.84
C ALA A 506 -16.58 18.35 1.78
N ALA A 507 -17.08 19.53 1.39
CA ALA A 507 -18.05 20.28 2.17
C ALA A 507 -19.38 19.52 2.32
N ASN A 508 -19.88 18.97 1.22
CA ASN A 508 -21.12 18.17 1.23
C ASN A 508 -20.97 16.91 2.10
N TYR A 509 -19.80 16.26 2.06
CA TYR A 509 -19.55 15.06 2.88
C TYR A 509 -19.58 15.37 4.39
N VAL A 510 -19.00 16.48 4.81
CA VAL A 510 -19.04 16.91 6.21
C VAL A 510 -20.44 17.35 6.60
N ALA A 511 -21.10 18.13 5.75
CA ALA A 511 -22.45 18.64 6.02
C ALA A 511 -23.47 17.52 6.18
N LEU A 512 -23.45 16.50 5.30
CA LEU A 512 -24.39 15.39 5.30
C LEU A 512 -24.43 14.65 6.66
N PHE A 513 -23.33 14.64 7.41
CA PHE A 513 -23.28 13.97 8.72
C PHE A 513 -23.96 14.76 9.84
N TYR A 514 -24.02 16.08 9.72
CA TYR A 514 -24.55 16.98 10.75
C TYR A 514 -25.86 17.66 10.33
N GLU A 515 -26.30 17.47 9.08
CA GLU A 515 -27.56 18.04 8.60
C GLU A 515 -28.74 17.32 9.24
N GLU A 516 -29.69 18.08 9.77
CA GLU A 516 -30.94 17.53 10.27
C GLU A 516 -31.94 17.36 9.13
N GLU A 517 -32.18 16.11 8.73
CA GLU A 517 -33.21 15.81 7.75
C GLU A 517 -34.62 15.89 8.35
N GLU A 518 -35.53 16.58 7.66
CA GLU A 518 -36.95 16.56 8.00
C GLU A 518 -37.52 15.19 7.58
N ALA A 519 -37.97 14.41 8.57
CA ALA A 519 -38.60 13.11 8.32
C ALA A 519 -40.00 13.28 7.71
N GLU A 520 -40.28 12.61 6.60
CA GLU A 520 -41.58 12.64 5.93
C GLU A 520 -42.65 11.79 6.65
N ASN A 521 -42.22 10.83 7.48
CA ASN A 521 -43.11 9.93 8.20
C ASN A 521 -42.51 9.44 9.53
N GLU A 522 -43.33 8.79 10.38
CA GLU A 522 -42.94 8.33 11.71
C GLU A 522 -41.87 7.21 11.68
N GLU A 523 -41.78 6.43 10.61
CA GLU A 523 -40.77 5.39 10.47
C GLU A 523 -39.38 6.00 10.16
N GLU A 524 -39.32 6.97 9.26
CA GLU A 524 -38.10 7.75 8.99
C GLU A 524 -37.65 8.52 10.22
N LYS A 525 -38.58 9.12 10.95
CA LYS A 525 -38.26 9.79 12.21
C LYS A 525 -37.61 8.86 13.24
N ARG A 526 -38.12 7.64 13.35
CA ARG A 526 -37.54 6.63 14.23
C ARG A 526 -36.13 6.22 13.77
N LEU A 527 -35.94 5.97 12.47
CA LEU A 527 -34.65 5.60 11.92
C LEU A 527 -33.61 6.72 12.07
N ASN A 528 -34.03 7.97 11.84
CA ASN A 528 -33.16 9.13 12.04
C ASN A 528 -32.75 9.30 13.50
N GLU A 529 -33.66 9.08 14.46
CA GLU A 529 -33.33 9.14 15.89
C GLU A 529 -32.42 7.99 16.32
N GLU A 530 -32.62 6.76 15.79
CA GLU A 530 -31.72 5.63 16.04
C GLU A 530 -30.30 5.91 15.50
N ALA A 531 -30.18 6.49 14.31
CA ALA A 531 -28.90 6.90 13.71
C ALA A 531 -28.22 8.00 14.53
N LYS A 532 -28.98 9.03 14.98
CA LYS A 532 -28.46 10.10 15.82
C LYS A 532 -27.98 9.57 17.17
N GLU A 533 -28.67 8.58 17.75
CA GLU A 533 -28.24 7.97 19.01
C GLU A 533 -26.90 7.23 18.84
N GLN A 534 -26.70 6.53 17.74
CA GLN A 534 -25.41 5.93 17.39
C GLN A 534 -24.31 7.00 17.22
N HIS A 535 -24.59 8.09 16.52
CA HIS A 535 -23.63 9.18 16.36
C HIS A 535 -23.27 9.87 17.69
N ARG A 536 -24.22 10.01 18.62
CA ARG A 536 -23.95 10.52 19.98
C ARG A 536 -23.03 9.59 20.78
N GLU A 537 -23.11 8.28 20.57
CA GLU A 537 -22.21 7.31 21.20
C GLU A 537 -20.79 7.41 20.65
N ASP A 538 -20.66 7.55 19.34
CA ASP A 538 -19.38 7.51 18.64
C ASP A 538 -18.67 8.87 18.60
N VAL A 539 -19.43 9.98 18.51
CA VAL A 539 -18.89 11.35 18.40
C VAL A 539 -19.29 12.19 19.62
N LYS A 540 -18.32 12.47 20.47
CA LYS A 540 -18.53 13.32 21.65
C LYS A 540 -18.99 14.72 21.23
N ASP A 541 -19.96 15.26 21.97
CA ASP A 541 -20.56 16.60 21.77
C ASP A 541 -21.34 16.72 20.42
N TYR A 542 -21.84 15.60 19.88
CA TYR A 542 -22.57 15.57 18.60
C TYR A 542 -23.68 16.63 18.51
N ASP A 543 -24.54 16.75 19.51
CA ASP A 543 -25.64 17.74 19.50
C ASP A 543 -25.13 19.20 19.43
N ALA A 544 -23.99 19.51 20.03
CA ALA A 544 -23.38 20.83 19.93
C ALA A 544 -22.77 21.10 18.54
N LEU A 545 -22.28 20.05 17.87
CA LEU A 545 -21.79 20.10 16.50
C LEU A 545 -22.96 20.35 15.54
N VAL A 546 -24.06 19.62 15.68
CA VAL A 546 -25.31 19.84 14.92
C VAL A 546 -25.83 21.26 15.11
N ALA A 547 -25.87 21.74 16.35
CA ALA A 547 -26.27 23.12 16.65
C ALA A 547 -25.35 24.20 16.04
N SER A 548 -24.12 23.81 15.66
CA SER A 548 -23.14 24.69 15.01
C SER A 548 -23.11 24.56 13.49
N PHE A 549 -24.00 23.76 12.90
CA PHE A 549 -24.05 23.43 11.45
C PHE A 549 -23.98 24.68 10.53
N ASP A 550 -24.59 25.79 10.95
CA ASP A 550 -24.64 27.02 10.14
C ASP A 550 -23.26 27.50 9.66
N ILE A 551 -22.18 27.14 10.35
CA ILE A 551 -20.80 27.50 9.96
C ILE A 551 -20.36 26.81 8.65
N LEU A 552 -20.99 25.70 8.28
CA LEU A 552 -20.70 24.97 7.04
C LEU A 552 -21.41 25.58 5.82
N LYS A 553 -22.51 26.30 6.01
CA LYS A 553 -23.36 26.84 4.92
C LYS A 553 -22.58 27.62 3.86
N PRO A 554 -21.61 28.52 4.21
CA PRO A 554 -20.85 29.26 3.21
C PRO A 554 -20.04 28.36 2.24
N PHE A 555 -19.76 27.11 2.62
CA PHE A 555 -18.98 26.15 1.84
C PHE A 555 -19.86 25.22 0.97
N LEU A 556 -21.17 25.26 1.11
CA LEU A 556 -22.11 24.43 0.36
C LEU A 556 -22.46 24.97 -1.04
N ASP A 557 -22.01 26.18 -1.37
CA ASP A 557 -22.17 26.80 -2.70
C ASP A 557 -20.89 27.56 -3.08
N LEU A 558 -19.89 26.80 -3.54
CA LEU A 558 -18.59 27.34 -3.90
C LEU A 558 -18.62 28.21 -5.17
N LYS A 559 -19.58 28.00 -6.08
CA LYS A 559 -19.78 28.86 -7.25
C LYS A 559 -20.14 30.30 -6.84
N ASN A 560 -20.98 30.44 -5.84
CA ASN A 560 -21.30 31.73 -5.30
C ASN A 560 -20.11 32.36 -4.55
N LEU A 561 -19.28 31.54 -3.91
CA LEU A 561 -18.07 31.99 -3.24
C LEU A 561 -17.04 32.56 -4.22
N GLU A 562 -16.77 31.87 -5.33
CA GLU A 562 -15.79 32.28 -6.34
C GLU A 562 -16.03 33.70 -6.85
N GLY A 563 -17.31 34.10 -7.04
CA GLY A 563 -17.73 35.40 -7.54
C GLY A 563 -17.66 36.55 -6.52
N LYS A 564 -17.38 36.28 -5.23
CA LYS A 564 -17.35 37.33 -4.19
C LYS A 564 -16.07 38.17 -4.27
N LYS A 565 -16.15 39.39 -3.69
CA LYS A 565 -14.98 40.25 -3.53
C LYS A 565 -14.26 39.95 -2.22
N THR A 566 -12.94 40.09 -2.22
CA THR A 566 -12.09 39.81 -1.04
C THR A 566 -12.49 40.62 0.18
N GLU A 567 -12.98 41.89 0.00
CA GLU A 567 -13.41 42.74 1.08
C GLU A 567 -14.64 42.20 1.84
N GLU A 568 -15.43 41.33 1.18
CA GLU A 568 -16.61 40.71 1.79
C GLU A 568 -16.22 39.49 2.64
N LEU A 569 -15.06 38.91 2.38
CA LEU A 569 -14.55 37.68 3.03
C LEU A 569 -13.49 37.98 4.10
N SER A 570 -12.84 39.16 4.00
CA SER A 570 -11.74 39.53 4.88
C SER A 570 -12.24 40.26 6.13
N GLY A 571 -11.63 40.02 7.29
CA GLY A 571 -11.83 40.86 8.46
C GLY A 571 -11.93 40.21 9.82
N LYS A 572 -11.95 38.86 9.90
CA LYS A 572 -11.88 38.14 11.16
C LYS A 572 -10.75 37.09 11.10
N GLU A 573 -10.02 36.92 12.18
CA GLU A 573 -9.02 35.88 12.36
C GLU A 573 -9.67 34.65 13.02
N SER A 574 -10.66 34.04 12.31
CA SER A 574 -11.34 32.84 12.75
C SER A 574 -11.09 31.69 11.77
N CYS A 575 -11.25 30.45 12.25
CA CYS A 575 -11.17 29.26 11.41
C CYS A 575 -12.07 29.36 10.18
N GLU A 576 -13.32 29.80 10.35
CA GLU A 576 -14.30 29.98 9.26
C GLU A 576 -13.80 30.99 8.22
N ALA A 577 -13.48 32.20 8.68
CA ALA A 577 -13.09 33.29 7.77
C ALA A 577 -11.79 32.98 7.02
N THR A 578 -10.80 32.38 7.70
CA THR A 578 -9.53 32.01 7.07
C THR A 578 -9.71 30.85 6.10
N LEU A 579 -10.49 29.83 6.42
CA LEU A 579 -10.75 28.71 5.50
C LEU A 579 -11.57 29.16 4.29
N LEU A 580 -12.56 30.03 4.49
CA LEU A 580 -13.38 30.59 3.42
C LEU A 580 -12.54 31.42 2.46
N LEU A 581 -11.69 32.30 2.99
CA LEU A 581 -10.79 33.11 2.20
C LEU A 581 -9.72 32.28 1.49
N ALA A 582 -9.21 31.24 2.14
CA ALA A 582 -8.28 30.30 1.53
C ALA A 582 -8.91 29.54 0.37
N THR A 583 -10.15 29.08 0.52
CA THR A 583 -10.93 28.43 -0.53
C THR A 583 -11.15 29.39 -1.70
N TRP A 584 -11.53 30.65 -1.43
CA TRP A 584 -11.68 31.65 -2.47
C TRP A 584 -10.38 31.92 -3.23
N VAL A 585 -9.25 32.09 -2.52
CA VAL A 585 -7.93 32.30 -3.13
C VAL A 585 -7.57 31.12 -4.05
N LEU A 586 -7.82 29.92 -3.60
CA LEU A 586 -7.51 28.72 -4.37
C LEU A 586 -8.34 28.61 -5.65
N LEU A 587 -9.66 28.86 -5.56
CA LEU A 587 -10.58 28.85 -6.72
C LEU A 587 -10.23 29.93 -7.76
N ASN A 588 -9.68 31.07 -7.33
CA ASN A 588 -9.26 32.16 -8.19
C ASN A 588 -7.78 32.13 -8.61
N SER A 589 -7.08 31.01 -8.40
CA SER A 589 -5.66 30.83 -8.75
C SER A 589 -5.49 29.68 -9.76
N LYS A 590 -4.42 29.75 -10.57
CA LYS A 590 -4.12 28.75 -11.63
C LYS A 590 -2.85 27.94 -11.35
N SER A 591 -2.15 28.27 -10.29
CA SER A 591 -0.90 27.60 -9.90
C SER A 591 -0.63 27.74 -8.40
N TYR A 592 0.24 26.88 -7.89
CA TYR A 592 0.73 26.96 -6.51
C TYR A 592 1.30 28.34 -6.18
N GLN A 593 2.17 28.90 -7.04
CA GLN A 593 2.79 30.20 -6.83
C GLN A 593 1.76 31.32 -6.79
N GLU A 594 0.83 31.35 -7.74
CA GLU A 594 -0.23 32.36 -7.81
C GLU A 594 -1.12 32.33 -6.57
N ALA A 595 -1.48 31.13 -6.08
CA ALA A 595 -2.27 30.98 -4.87
C ALA A 595 -1.56 31.55 -3.64
N VAL A 596 -0.28 31.23 -3.43
CA VAL A 596 0.49 31.73 -2.29
C VAL A 596 0.71 33.26 -2.39
N GLU A 597 1.05 33.78 -3.56
CA GLU A 597 1.20 35.25 -3.78
C GLU A 597 -0.12 35.97 -3.58
N SER A 598 -1.24 35.43 -4.02
CA SER A 598 -2.58 35.94 -3.77
C SER A 598 -2.90 36.00 -2.28
N ALA A 599 -2.60 34.91 -1.55
CA ALA A 599 -2.79 34.85 -0.09
C ALA A 599 -1.97 35.92 0.65
N LEU A 600 -0.80 36.27 0.14
CA LEU A 600 0.03 37.35 0.69
C LEU A 600 -0.49 38.73 0.32
N SER A 601 -1.18 38.92 -0.80
CA SER A 601 -1.70 40.19 -1.26
C SER A 601 -3.02 40.60 -0.60
N VAL A 602 -3.86 39.60 -0.22
CA VAL A 602 -5.15 39.88 0.41
C VAL A 602 -5.00 40.20 1.91
N LYS A 603 -5.99 40.92 2.46
CA LYS A 603 -6.05 41.21 3.89
C LYS A 603 -6.58 39.98 4.64
N GLY A 604 -5.73 39.26 5.32
CA GLY A 604 -6.06 38.08 6.12
C GLY A 604 -5.07 37.86 7.24
N SER A 605 -5.30 36.82 8.03
CA SER A 605 -4.45 36.39 9.12
C SER A 605 -3.07 35.94 8.61
N LYS A 606 -2.07 35.91 9.51
CA LYS A 606 -0.73 35.34 9.23
C LYS A 606 -0.76 33.88 8.89
N ASN A 607 -1.82 33.14 9.29
CA ASN A 607 -1.99 31.71 9.01
C ASN A 607 -2.63 31.45 7.63
N LEU A 608 -3.24 32.48 6.99
CA LEU A 608 -3.84 32.32 5.65
C LEU A 608 -2.85 31.72 4.62
N PRO A 609 -1.60 32.23 4.50
CA PRO A 609 -0.65 31.65 3.54
C PRO A 609 -0.29 30.19 3.84
N VAL A 610 -0.37 29.74 5.10
CA VAL A 610 -0.16 28.31 5.47
C VAL A 610 -1.30 27.45 4.91
N VAL A 611 -2.54 27.86 5.18
CA VAL A 611 -3.75 27.15 4.75
C VAL A 611 -3.81 27.08 3.22
N VAL A 612 -3.57 28.22 2.55
CA VAL A 612 -3.56 28.30 1.08
C VAL A 612 -2.44 27.43 0.50
N SER A 613 -1.22 27.53 1.01
CA SER A 613 -0.08 26.80 0.46
C SER A 613 -0.25 25.28 0.58
N THR A 614 -0.84 24.80 1.66
CA THR A 614 -1.13 23.36 1.82
C THR A 614 -2.23 22.88 0.87
N LEU A 615 -3.35 23.61 0.74
CA LEU A 615 -4.40 23.29 -0.22
C LEU A 615 -3.88 23.36 -1.67
N ALA A 616 -3.09 24.39 -1.99
CA ALA A 616 -2.49 24.56 -3.31
C ALA A 616 -1.47 23.43 -3.63
N ALA A 617 -0.66 23.01 -2.65
CA ALA A 617 0.26 21.89 -2.83
C ALA A 617 -0.47 20.57 -3.03
N ALA A 618 -1.60 20.36 -2.34
CA ALA A 618 -2.45 19.19 -2.49
C ALA A 618 -3.05 19.08 -3.90
N TYR A 619 -3.44 20.17 -4.52
CA TYR A 619 -4.09 20.19 -5.82
C TYR A 619 -3.11 20.37 -6.99
N TYR A 620 -2.27 21.42 -6.96
CA TYR A 620 -1.33 21.74 -8.06
C TYR A 620 -0.03 20.96 -7.96
N GLY A 621 0.23 20.27 -6.85
CA GLY A 621 1.55 19.76 -6.53
C GLY A 621 2.51 20.84 -6.02
N PHE A 622 3.54 20.41 -5.30
CA PHE A 622 4.58 21.33 -4.79
C PHE A 622 5.66 21.64 -5.84
N PHE A 623 5.80 20.80 -6.85
CA PHE A 623 6.74 20.97 -7.96
C PHE A 623 5.99 21.27 -9.28
N PRO A 624 6.44 22.26 -10.07
CA PRO A 624 7.67 23.03 -9.90
C PRO A 624 7.51 24.12 -8.83
N ASN A 625 8.32 24.00 -7.77
CA ASN A 625 8.47 25.04 -6.77
C ASN A 625 9.07 26.31 -7.42
N PRO A 626 8.58 27.52 -7.11
CA PRO A 626 9.18 28.76 -7.58
C PRO A 626 10.69 28.80 -7.30
N LYS A 627 11.47 29.28 -8.26
CA LYS A 627 12.92 29.34 -8.12
C LYS A 627 13.34 30.00 -6.83
N GLY A 628 14.04 29.27 -5.97
CA GLY A 628 14.54 29.78 -4.68
C GLY A 628 13.73 29.36 -3.46
N TRP A 629 12.42 29.09 -3.59
CA TRP A 629 11.59 28.77 -2.41
C TRP A 629 11.98 27.44 -1.74
N GLY A 630 12.19 26.38 -2.49
CA GLY A 630 12.62 25.11 -1.94
C GLY A 630 14.05 25.11 -1.40
N LYS A 631 14.93 26.00 -1.94
CA LYS A 631 16.29 26.19 -1.41
C LYS A 631 16.29 27.07 -0.16
N ALA A 632 15.37 28.04 -0.10
CA ALA A 632 15.22 28.95 1.01
C ALA A 632 14.65 28.26 2.25
N PHE A 633 13.73 27.30 2.07
CA PHE A 633 13.34 26.44 3.17
C PHE A 633 14.43 25.37 3.39
N ALA A 634 15.54 25.82 3.96
CA ALA A 634 16.59 24.89 4.36
C ALA A 634 16.20 24.08 5.61
N GLY A 635 15.40 24.65 6.50
CA GLY A 635 15.11 24.05 7.79
C GLY A 635 16.38 23.70 8.60
N THR A 636 16.22 23.21 9.79
CA THR A 636 17.32 22.55 10.47
C THR A 636 17.50 21.14 9.91
N LYS A 637 18.61 20.48 10.28
CA LYS A 637 18.82 19.08 9.92
C LYS A 637 17.73 18.19 10.54
N GLU A 638 17.34 18.51 11.76
CA GLU A 638 16.29 17.84 12.52
C GLU A 638 14.92 17.98 11.85
N ASP A 639 14.59 19.15 11.31
CA ASP A 639 13.32 19.34 10.57
C ASP A 639 13.21 18.42 9.34
N ARG A 640 14.33 18.25 8.63
CA ARG A 640 14.40 17.35 7.47
C ARG A 640 14.28 15.88 7.88
N GLU A 641 14.93 15.52 8.97
CA GLU A 641 14.85 14.16 9.52
C GLU A 641 13.40 13.83 9.90
N ILE A 642 12.68 14.76 10.55
CA ILE A 642 11.26 14.59 10.87
C ILE A 642 10.42 14.38 9.60
N ALA A 643 10.63 15.18 8.55
CA ALA A 643 9.90 15.06 7.30
C ALA A 643 10.17 13.73 6.58
N ILE A 644 11.44 13.32 6.51
CA ILE A 644 11.86 12.05 5.89
C ILE A 644 11.31 10.87 6.70
N GLU A 645 11.40 10.88 8.02
CA GLU A 645 10.87 9.83 8.88
C GLU A 645 9.36 9.69 8.74
N TRP A 646 8.64 10.82 8.63
CA TRP A 646 7.22 10.80 8.37
C TRP A 646 6.89 10.07 7.06
N GLN A 647 7.59 10.43 5.98
CA GLN A 647 7.44 9.79 4.68
C GLN A 647 7.70 8.28 4.73
N MET A 648 8.75 7.85 5.45
CA MET A 648 9.16 6.45 5.52
C MET A 648 8.24 5.60 6.41
N ARG A 649 7.72 6.15 7.50
CA ARG A 649 7.00 5.35 8.52
C ARG A 649 5.50 5.31 8.37
N TRP A 650 4.90 6.37 7.85
CA TRP A 650 3.44 6.50 7.83
C TRP A 650 2.81 6.23 6.48
N LEU A 651 3.60 6.15 5.45
CA LEU A 651 3.12 5.87 4.09
C LEU A 651 3.45 4.44 3.63
N ASP A 652 4.33 3.73 4.34
CA ASP A 652 4.54 2.29 4.19
C ASP A 652 3.53 1.52 5.06
#